data_5fa749b53561d33b9e7e3c51ef31fb95
#
_entry.id   5fa749b53561d33b9e7e3c51ef31fb95
#
_cell.length_a   1.000
_cell.length_b   1.000
_cell.length_c   1.000
_cell.angle_alpha   90.00
_cell.angle_beta   90.00
_cell.angle_gamma   90.00
#
_symmetry.space_group_name_H-M   'P 1'
#
loop_
_entity.id
_entity.type
_entity.pdbx_description
1 polymer ?
#
loop_
_entity_poly.entity_id
_entity_poly.type
_entity_poly.pdbx_seq_one_letter_code
_entity_poly.pdbx_strand_id
1 'polypeptide(L)'
;MADVLYHPDRILHPLVRCGKRGSASFRKASWSEALDLIAEKLTEVKAKKGVHSIIRLGGSGSCRGALHHTARLTSRFLSLFGGYTDTAGNYSSEASDFVKPFMYGTDRVGIDVESLEDARAIVLWGFNPFYTRFGSETQQFLLALSKRGIPFIVIDPRRTASVRKLGAKWFPIRPGSDGVLLSALIHHLACGDARDRFDRSLLERYTVGFDRLEAHLSGAVDGVVRDIEWAAPLCGLSTDDIRFLADFFADTKPLALLSGLSVQRTLGGEEADRLAGVLQLVSGNAWLPGGNLGCGQWNMLPKPRCGKISVPQTGNVVSVPVYLWPDAILEGRAGGFPSSPSFIYCVGGNYLGQGSDLNKSRRAFDKAEFSVVHDYFLTETASWADIVLPATTFLEREDICFVPGNYLFYSAQAVPPQGEAKNDYEIFSLLAERLGFAEEFTAGLSEAQWIEKFLDESVVDDQKAFRDCGIWFGKEHRRRALADFFADPEGKKLSTPSGKIEIVSQAYEAAGGPLWPVAHIPEPPDGYPLMLITPHERYRTHSQFDNLPVFRRLCFDKMMMHPEDALSRGIGEGDKVVVKSEVGSMVMQVAISNDIARGVVSANQGTWPRVDAESGLPAGNVNVLTSTEPTLPSRGSRTHSVFVEVSPWLPD
;
A
#
# COMPACT_ATOMS: atom_id res chain seq x y z
N MET A 1 19.33 -6.60 -11.83
CA MET A 1 19.53 -5.12 -11.94
C MET A 1 20.26 -4.73 -13.21
N ALA A 2 21.27 -5.49 -13.68
CA ALA A 2 21.91 -5.22 -14.99
C ALA A 2 20.89 -5.14 -16.14
N ASP A 3 19.90 -6.05 -16.17
CA ASP A 3 18.83 -6.03 -17.18
C ASP A 3 17.95 -4.78 -17.13
N VAL A 4 17.86 -4.09 -16.00
CA VAL A 4 17.17 -2.78 -15.90
C VAL A 4 18.09 -1.66 -16.38
N LEU A 5 19.34 -1.69 -15.91
CA LEU A 5 20.33 -0.63 -16.16
C LEU A 5 20.66 -0.49 -17.65
N TYR A 6 20.85 -1.63 -18.32
CA TYR A 6 21.29 -1.70 -19.73
C TYR A 6 20.16 -2.18 -20.67
N HIS A 7 18.89 -2.06 -20.23
CA HIS A 7 17.76 -2.45 -21.08
C HIS A 7 17.69 -1.59 -22.34
N PRO A 8 17.43 -2.16 -23.52
CA PRO A 8 17.35 -1.38 -24.77
C PRO A 8 16.25 -0.31 -24.77
N ASP A 9 15.17 -0.53 -24.02
CA ASP A 9 14.05 0.43 -23.91
C ASP A 9 14.29 1.50 -22.82
N ARG A 10 15.49 1.53 -22.21
CA ARG A 10 15.78 2.56 -21.22
C ARG A 10 15.84 3.94 -21.88
N ILE A 11 15.19 4.90 -21.24
CA ILE A 11 15.23 6.30 -21.70
C ILE A 11 16.60 6.87 -21.35
N LEU A 12 17.35 7.27 -22.39
CA LEU A 12 18.72 7.80 -22.27
C LEU A 12 18.84 9.29 -22.55
N HIS A 13 17.76 9.92 -23.06
CA HIS A 13 17.70 11.33 -23.42
C HIS A 13 16.36 11.91 -23.02
N PRO A 14 16.24 13.24 -22.79
CA PRO A 14 14.94 13.89 -22.63
C PRO A 14 14.06 13.65 -23.87
N LEU A 15 12.78 13.43 -23.65
CA LEU A 15 11.79 13.16 -24.67
C LEU A 15 10.68 14.21 -24.63
N VAL A 16 10.32 14.76 -25.77
CA VAL A 16 9.20 15.70 -25.96
C VAL A 16 8.16 15.06 -26.87
N ARG A 17 6.92 15.05 -26.44
CA ARG A 17 5.81 14.45 -27.17
C ARG A 17 5.57 15.17 -28.52
N CYS A 18 5.39 14.40 -29.57
CA CYS A 18 5.05 14.91 -30.93
C CYS A 18 3.76 14.29 -31.50
N GLY A 19 3.17 13.31 -30.81
CA GLY A 19 1.90 12.67 -31.20
C GLY A 19 0.78 12.89 -30.19
N LYS A 20 -0.29 12.10 -30.31
CA LYS A 20 -1.38 12.06 -29.33
C LYS A 20 -0.87 11.47 -28.00
N ARG A 21 -1.44 11.88 -26.87
CA ARG A 21 -1.17 11.27 -25.57
C ARG A 21 -1.49 9.77 -25.61
N GLY A 22 -0.66 8.96 -24.97
CA GLY A 22 -0.78 7.50 -24.99
C GLY A 22 -0.28 6.81 -26.26
N SER A 23 0.09 7.57 -27.33
CA SER A 23 0.66 6.97 -28.55
C SER A 23 2.14 6.61 -28.45
N ALA A 24 2.80 6.96 -27.33
CA ALA A 24 4.24 6.83 -27.12
C ALA A 24 5.10 7.48 -28.25
N SER A 25 4.55 8.47 -28.92
CA SER A 25 5.23 9.18 -30.02
C SER A 25 6.00 10.38 -29.46
N PHE A 26 7.32 10.24 -29.38
CA PHE A 26 8.23 11.24 -28.83
C PHE A 26 9.38 11.51 -29.79
N ARG A 27 9.91 12.73 -29.72
CA ARG A 27 11.21 13.10 -30.29
C ARG A 27 12.23 13.32 -29.18
N LYS A 28 13.48 13.08 -29.45
CA LYS A 28 14.58 13.45 -28.59
C LYS A 28 14.67 14.98 -28.48
N ALA A 29 15.02 15.45 -27.28
CA ALA A 29 15.31 16.85 -27.01
C ALA A 29 16.64 16.97 -26.24
N SER A 30 17.25 18.15 -26.28
CA SER A 30 18.35 18.45 -25.38
C SER A 30 17.83 18.72 -23.96
N TRP A 31 18.69 18.58 -22.96
CA TRP A 31 18.36 18.98 -21.58
C TRP A 31 17.95 20.46 -21.51
N SER A 32 18.65 21.35 -22.21
CA SER A 32 18.29 22.78 -22.21
C SER A 32 16.88 22.98 -22.75
N GLU A 33 16.56 22.43 -23.91
CA GLU A 33 15.23 22.54 -24.52
C GLU A 33 14.13 22.02 -23.61
N ALA A 34 14.31 20.82 -23.03
CA ALA A 34 13.31 20.22 -22.17
C ALA A 34 13.08 21.03 -20.88
N LEU A 35 14.16 21.47 -20.22
CA LEU A 35 14.07 22.24 -18.99
C LEU A 35 13.53 23.66 -19.23
N ASP A 36 13.90 24.31 -20.34
CA ASP A 36 13.38 25.63 -20.70
C ASP A 36 11.87 25.57 -20.94
N LEU A 37 11.38 24.54 -21.65
CA LEU A 37 9.95 24.31 -21.87
C LEU A 37 9.20 24.03 -20.56
N ILE A 38 9.76 23.22 -19.66
CA ILE A 38 9.14 22.96 -18.33
C ILE A 38 9.06 24.25 -17.53
N ALA A 39 10.14 25.04 -17.47
CA ALA A 39 10.20 26.29 -16.72
C ALA A 39 9.19 27.32 -17.26
N GLU A 40 9.07 27.44 -18.61
CA GLU A 40 8.06 28.26 -19.26
C GLU A 40 6.65 27.86 -18.87
N LYS A 41 6.32 26.56 -18.97
CA LYS A 41 4.97 26.04 -18.68
C LYS A 41 4.61 26.13 -17.20
N LEU A 42 5.55 25.89 -16.30
CA LEU A 42 5.34 26.13 -14.86
C LEU A 42 5.03 27.60 -14.56
N THR A 43 5.79 28.51 -15.16
CA THR A 43 5.60 29.96 -14.99
C THR A 43 4.26 30.41 -15.58
N GLU A 44 3.92 29.93 -16.77
CA GLU A 44 2.64 30.23 -17.44
C GLU A 44 1.44 29.78 -16.61
N VAL A 45 1.46 28.54 -16.14
CA VAL A 45 0.36 27.97 -15.34
C VAL A 45 0.24 28.68 -13.98
N LYS A 46 1.36 28.97 -13.33
CA LYS A 46 1.39 29.75 -12.08
C LYS A 46 0.76 31.13 -12.27
N ALA A 47 1.11 31.85 -13.34
CA ALA A 47 0.60 33.18 -13.62
C ALA A 47 -0.90 33.18 -13.95
N LYS A 48 -1.38 32.20 -14.72
CA LYS A 48 -2.77 32.14 -15.19
C LYS A 48 -3.75 31.53 -14.17
N LYS A 49 -3.31 30.51 -13.42
CA LYS A 49 -4.20 29.67 -12.59
C LYS A 49 -3.75 29.54 -11.13
N GLY A 50 -2.59 30.05 -10.80
CA GLY A 50 -1.99 29.93 -9.47
C GLY A 50 -1.29 28.58 -9.25
N VAL A 51 -0.51 28.49 -8.20
CA VAL A 51 0.36 27.34 -7.90
C VAL A 51 -0.41 26.05 -7.59
N HIS A 52 -1.64 26.15 -7.06
CA HIS A 52 -2.48 24.98 -6.76
C HIS A 52 -3.02 24.29 -8.02
N SER A 53 -2.80 24.84 -9.21
CA SER A 53 -3.08 24.15 -10.48
C SER A 53 -2.00 23.12 -10.85
N ILE A 54 -0.88 23.09 -10.13
CA ILE A 54 0.18 22.10 -10.28
C ILE A 54 -0.05 20.98 -9.26
N ILE A 55 -0.29 19.76 -9.71
CA ILE A 55 -0.41 18.59 -8.84
C ILE A 55 0.86 17.77 -8.85
N ARG A 56 1.35 17.44 -7.66
CA ARG A 56 2.45 16.49 -7.47
C ARG A 56 1.93 15.06 -7.44
N LEU A 57 2.40 14.23 -8.36
CA LEU A 57 2.23 12.80 -8.33
C LEU A 57 3.59 12.11 -8.20
N GLY A 58 3.61 10.86 -7.75
CA GLY A 58 4.84 10.07 -7.64
C GLY A 58 5.40 9.96 -6.24
N GLY A 59 6.55 9.34 -6.13
CA GLY A 59 7.28 9.13 -4.87
C GLY A 59 6.72 8.03 -3.98
N SER A 60 5.62 7.38 -4.32
CA SER A 60 5.06 6.25 -3.56
C SER A 60 5.86 4.98 -3.84
N GLY A 61 6.48 4.40 -2.80
CA GLY A 61 7.28 3.19 -2.91
C GLY A 61 8.60 3.34 -3.65
N SER A 62 8.86 4.50 -4.26
CA SER A 62 10.11 4.81 -4.94
C SER A 62 11.20 5.20 -3.93
N CYS A 63 12.35 5.62 -4.44
CA CYS A 63 13.54 5.92 -3.66
C CYS A 63 13.25 6.64 -2.33
N ARG A 64 13.65 6.03 -1.23
CA ARG A 64 13.51 6.54 0.14
C ARG A 64 14.87 6.90 0.73
N GLY A 65 15.73 7.52 -0.07
CA GLY A 65 17.02 7.99 0.35
C GLY A 65 16.99 9.23 1.24
N ALA A 66 18.09 9.54 1.84
CA ALA A 66 18.27 10.77 2.62
C ALA A 66 18.27 12.00 1.70
N LEU A 67 18.99 11.95 0.59
CA LEU A 67 19.02 12.98 -0.45
C LEU A 67 18.03 12.68 -1.57
N HIS A 68 18.16 11.50 -2.20
CA HIS A 68 17.37 11.13 -3.39
C HIS A 68 16.01 10.54 -3.04
N HIS A 69 15.28 11.22 -2.17
CA HIS A 69 13.90 10.90 -1.84
C HIS A 69 12.97 11.64 -2.80
N THR A 70 12.52 10.98 -3.86
CA THR A 70 11.74 11.56 -4.97
C THR A 70 10.61 12.48 -4.50
N ALA A 71 9.76 12.03 -3.57
CA ALA A 71 8.66 12.85 -3.07
C ALA A 71 9.15 14.11 -2.35
N ARG A 72 10.23 14.03 -1.55
CA ARG A 72 10.77 15.18 -0.82
C ARG A 72 11.43 16.19 -1.75
N LEU A 73 12.18 15.72 -2.73
CA LEU A 73 12.81 16.59 -3.72
C LEU A 73 11.77 17.34 -4.55
N THR A 74 10.74 16.63 -5.02
CA THR A 74 9.64 17.25 -5.76
C THR A 74 8.87 18.26 -4.90
N SER A 75 8.56 17.89 -3.66
CA SER A 75 7.88 18.78 -2.72
C SER A 75 8.74 20.00 -2.36
N ARG A 76 10.05 19.82 -2.15
CA ARG A 76 10.99 20.93 -1.91
C ARG A 76 11.00 21.91 -3.07
N PHE A 77 11.14 21.39 -4.30
CA PHE A 77 11.15 22.23 -5.50
C PHE A 77 9.84 23.01 -5.66
N LEU A 78 8.68 22.33 -5.59
CA LEU A 78 7.38 22.97 -5.76
C LEU A 78 7.02 23.93 -4.61
N SER A 79 7.44 23.64 -3.37
CA SER A 79 7.28 24.55 -2.25
C SER A 79 8.07 25.85 -2.47
N LEU A 80 9.33 25.77 -2.90
CA LEU A 80 10.17 26.93 -3.21
C LEU A 80 9.67 27.68 -4.46
N PHE A 81 9.06 26.98 -5.42
CA PHE A 81 8.40 27.61 -6.56
C PHE A 81 7.17 28.43 -6.17
N GLY A 82 6.62 28.22 -4.96
CA GLY A 82 5.54 29.00 -4.39
C GLY A 82 4.34 28.22 -3.89
N GLY A 83 4.31 26.90 -4.04
CA GLY A 83 3.24 26.01 -3.60
C GLY A 83 2.74 25.07 -4.69
N TYR A 84 1.81 24.17 -4.32
CA TYR A 84 1.26 23.15 -5.23
C TYR A 84 0.05 22.43 -4.58
N THR A 85 -0.60 21.58 -5.35
CA THR A 85 -1.54 20.56 -4.86
C THR A 85 -0.78 19.27 -4.62
N ASP A 86 -0.77 18.80 -3.37
CA ASP A 86 -0.17 17.53 -2.98
C ASP A 86 -1.19 16.39 -3.02
N THR A 87 -0.70 15.15 -2.97
CA THR A 87 -1.51 13.97 -2.71
C THR A 87 -1.32 13.53 -1.25
N ALA A 88 -2.42 13.50 -0.49
CA ALA A 88 -2.41 13.02 0.89
C ALA A 88 -2.74 11.52 0.96
N GLY A 89 -2.22 10.87 1.98
CA GLY A 89 -2.40 9.44 2.20
C GLY A 89 -1.55 8.56 1.30
N ASN A 90 -1.91 7.30 1.20
CA ASN A 90 -1.16 6.34 0.40
C ASN A 90 -2.06 5.19 -0.10
N TYR A 91 -1.69 4.57 -1.22
CA TYR A 91 -2.40 3.40 -1.76
C TYR A 91 -2.27 2.15 -0.90
N SER A 92 -1.27 2.10 -0.02
CA SER A 92 -0.89 0.86 0.67
C SER A 92 -1.71 0.60 1.91
N SER A 93 -1.92 1.60 2.76
CA SER A 93 -2.34 1.42 4.16
C SER A 93 -3.17 2.57 4.72
N GLU A 94 -3.78 3.39 3.87
CA GLU A 94 -4.46 4.62 4.30
C GLU A 94 -5.54 4.37 5.35
N ALA A 95 -6.39 3.35 5.17
CA ALA A 95 -7.45 3.04 6.13
C ALA A 95 -6.87 2.68 7.51
N SER A 96 -5.84 1.84 7.50
CA SER A 96 -5.13 1.42 8.71
C SER A 96 -4.36 2.57 9.37
N ASP A 97 -3.65 3.39 8.58
CA ASP A 97 -2.87 4.53 9.11
C ASP A 97 -3.78 5.64 9.64
N PHE A 98 -4.95 5.83 9.03
CA PHE A 98 -5.95 6.80 9.45
C PHE A 98 -6.58 6.45 10.81
N VAL A 99 -6.93 5.17 11.02
CA VAL A 99 -7.70 4.77 12.21
C VAL A 99 -6.87 4.59 13.47
N LYS A 100 -5.60 4.21 13.34
CA LYS A 100 -4.71 3.91 14.48
C LYS A 100 -4.51 5.08 15.47
N PRO A 101 -4.32 6.33 15.03
CA PRO A 101 -4.23 7.46 15.96
C PRO A 101 -5.45 7.63 16.86
N PHE A 102 -6.65 7.31 16.37
CA PHE A 102 -7.89 7.38 17.15
C PHE A 102 -8.00 6.26 18.18
N MET A 103 -7.41 5.09 17.89
CA MET A 103 -7.44 3.95 18.80
C MET A 103 -6.26 3.93 19.78
N TYR A 104 -5.05 4.27 19.29
CA TYR A 104 -3.79 4.09 20.01
C TYR A 104 -3.04 5.39 20.33
N GLY A 105 -3.50 6.55 19.81
CA GLY A 105 -2.79 7.83 19.92
C GLY A 105 -1.54 7.90 19.03
N THR A 106 -1.30 6.89 18.18
CA THR A 106 -0.16 6.80 17.26
C THR A 106 -0.45 5.88 16.08
N ASP A 107 0.18 6.12 14.94
CA ASP A 107 0.19 5.22 13.78
C ASP A 107 1.24 4.09 13.90
N ARG A 108 2.14 4.16 14.90
CA ARG A 108 3.30 3.28 15.07
C ARG A 108 3.01 2.10 15.97
N VAL A 109 2.20 1.17 15.48
CA VAL A 109 1.72 0.01 16.23
C VAL A 109 2.25 -1.33 15.72
N GLY A 110 3.41 -1.31 15.06
CA GLY A 110 4.09 -2.50 14.54
C GLY A 110 4.97 -3.23 15.55
N ILE A 111 5.72 -4.18 15.03
CA ILE A 111 6.73 -4.97 15.75
C ILE A 111 7.99 -5.15 14.91
N ASP A 112 9.13 -5.38 15.54
CA ASP A 112 10.30 -5.98 14.86
C ASP A 112 10.04 -7.47 14.65
N VAL A 113 10.47 -8.02 13.50
CA VAL A 113 10.21 -9.43 13.15
C VAL A 113 10.80 -10.41 14.19
N GLU A 114 11.90 -10.05 14.81
CA GLU A 114 12.58 -10.84 15.85
C GLU A 114 11.73 -11.02 17.10
N SER A 115 10.75 -10.14 17.36
CA SER A 115 9.82 -10.28 18.50
C SER A 115 8.90 -11.50 18.36
N LEU A 116 8.74 -12.03 17.14
CA LEU A 116 7.99 -13.26 16.88
C LEU A 116 8.67 -14.52 17.43
N GLU A 117 9.95 -14.45 17.83
CA GLU A 117 10.65 -15.61 18.43
C GLU A 117 10.01 -16.07 19.72
N ASP A 118 9.35 -15.16 20.45
CA ASP A 118 8.64 -15.46 21.68
C ASP A 118 7.21 -15.98 21.45
N ALA A 119 6.72 -15.99 20.19
CA ALA A 119 5.38 -16.45 19.87
C ALA A 119 5.26 -17.98 19.94
N ARG A 120 4.14 -18.49 20.46
CA ARG A 120 3.77 -19.91 20.42
C ARG A 120 2.97 -20.30 19.19
N ALA A 121 2.36 -19.32 18.52
CA ALA A 121 1.71 -19.50 17.23
C ALA A 121 1.68 -18.18 16.46
N ILE A 122 1.54 -18.27 15.14
CA ILE A 122 1.47 -17.11 14.26
C ILE A 122 0.29 -17.27 13.30
N VAL A 123 -0.59 -16.28 13.26
CA VAL A 123 -1.68 -16.17 12.30
C VAL A 123 -1.32 -15.14 11.24
N LEU A 124 -1.28 -15.55 9.98
CA LEU A 124 -1.13 -14.68 8.82
C LEU A 124 -2.53 -14.44 8.23
N TRP A 125 -3.05 -13.22 8.37
CA TRP A 125 -4.39 -12.86 7.91
C TRP A 125 -4.32 -11.92 6.70
N GLY A 126 -4.67 -12.42 5.51
CA GLY A 126 -4.51 -11.67 4.26
C GLY A 126 -3.06 -11.26 3.98
N PHE A 127 -2.09 -11.97 4.57
CA PHE A 127 -0.66 -11.65 4.48
C PHE A 127 0.15 -12.80 3.87
N ASN A 128 0.76 -12.51 2.71
CA ASN A 128 1.62 -13.47 2.00
C ASN A 128 3.06 -12.91 1.87
N PRO A 129 3.90 -13.00 2.92
CA PRO A 129 5.25 -12.45 2.94
C PRO A 129 6.18 -13.04 1.89
N PHE A 130 5.85 -14.21 1.32
CA PHE A 130 6.65 -14.82 0.25
C PHE A 130 6.44 -14.16 -1.12
N TYR A 131 5.40 -13.33 -1.27
CA TYR A 131 5.15 -12.52 -2.47
C TYR A 131 5.24 -11.02 -2.15
N THR A 132 4.63 -10.59 -1.04
CA THR A 132 4.72 -9.22 -0.56
C THR A 132 5.97 -9.05 0.31
N ARG A 133 7.04 -8.53 -0.25
CA ARG A 133 8.35 -8.49 0.41
C ARG A 133 8.53 -7.20 1.21
N PHE A 134 8.53 -7.33 2.53
CA PHE A 134 8.99 -6.28 3.45
C PHE A 134 10.37 -6.63 4.02
N GLY A 135 11.36 -6.86 3.14
CA GLY A 135 12.66 -7.39 3.50
C GLY A 135 12.75 -8.92 3.37
N SER A 136 13.93 -9.42 3.07
CA SER A 136 14.18 -10.87 2.94
C SER A 136 14.25 -11.58 4.29
N GLU A 137 14.61 -10.87 5.34
CA GLU A 137 14.73 -11.38 6.71
C GLU A 137 13.39 -11.94 7.21
N THR A 138 12.28 -11.29 6.92
CA THR A 138 10.94 -11.78 7.27
C THR A 138 10.68 -13.20 6.83
N GLN A 139 10.92 -13.47 5.54
CA GLN A 139 10.68 -14.80 4.97
C GLN A 139 11.55 -15.86 5.63
N GLN A 140 12.82 -15.54 5.82
CA GLN A 140 13.79 -16.43 6.45
C GLN A 140 13.44 -16.68 7.90
N PHE A 141 13.02 -15.64 8.63
CA PHE A 141 12.66 -15.73 10.04
C PHE A 141 11.41 -16.60 10.23
N LEU A 142 10.34 -16.36 9.46
CA LEU A 142 9.14 -17.20 9.51
C LEU A 142 9.42 -18.66 9.14
N LEU A 143 10.29 -18.92 8.14
CA LEU A 143 10.71 -20.27 7.81
C LEU A 143 11.50 -20.93 8.95
N ALA A 144 12.35 -20.19 9.64
CA ALA A 144 13.10 -20.70 10.79
C ALA A 144 12.14 -21.05 11.95
N LEU A 145 11.14 -20.22 12.22
CA LEU A 145 10.12 -20.51 13.23
C LEU A 145 9.28 -21.74 12.88
N SER A 146 8.85 -21.87 11.62
CA SER A 146 8.13 -23.05 11.14
C SER A 146 8.96 -24.33 11.30
N LYS A 147 10.27 -24.30 10.98
CA LYS A 147 11.19 -25.44 11.20
C LYS A 147 11.38 -25.78 12.68
N ARG A 148 11.20 -24.83 13.58
CA ARG A 148 11.22 -25.04 15.05
C ARG A 148 9.90 -25.61 15.57
N GLY A 149 8.91 -25.85 14.69
CA GLY A 149 7.61 -26.41 15.06
C GLY A 149 6.58 -25.38 15.54
N ILE A 150 6.82 -24.10 15.40
CA ILE A 150 5.81 -23.07 15.69
C ILE A 150 4.65 -23.24 14.69
N PRO A 151 3.39 -23.43 15.15
CA PRO A 151 2.25 -23.59 14.29
C PRO A 151 1.87 -22.28 13.59
N PHE A 152 1.50 -22.40 12.31
CA PHE A 152 1.02 -21.30 11.49
C PHE A 152 -0.41 -21.53 11.04
N ILE A 153 -1.20 -20.48 11.10
CA ILE A 153 -2.53 -20.38 10.46
C ILE A 153 -2.46 -19.33 9.36
N VAL A 154 -3.11 -19.57 8.23
CA VAL A 154 -3.29 -18.60 7.15
C VAL A 154 -4.78 -18.44 6.87
N ILE A 155 -5.29 -17.21 7.02
CA ILE A 155 -6.64 -16.80 6.67
C ILE A 155 -6.50 -15.94 5.41
N ASP A 156 -6.88 -16.46 4.25
CA ASP A 156 -6.69 -15.82 2.93
C ASP A 156 -7.66 -16.49 1.92
N PRO A 157 -8.27 -15.75 1.01
CA PRO A 157 -9.11 -16.33 -0.05
C PRO A 157 -8.38 -17.36 -0.92
N ARG A 158 -7.05 -17.32 -0.94
CA ARG A 158 -6.21 -18.21 -1.73
C ARG A 158 -5.29 -19.06 -0.86
N ARG A 159 -5.03 -20.27 -1.31
CA ARG A 159 -3.97 -21.12 -0.74
C ARG A 159 -2.60 -20.64 -1.20
N THR A 160 -2.11 -19.60 -0.54
CA THR A 160 -0.90 -18.85 -0.92
C THR A 160 0.40 -19.66 -0.75
N ALA A 161 1.51 -19.07 -1.21
CA ALA A 161 2.85 -19.64 -0.96
C ALA A 161 3.16 -19.74 0.53
N SER A 162 2.61 -18.88 1.37
CA SER A 162 2.76 -18.94 2.83
C SER A 162 2.18 -20.23 3.41
N VAL A 163 0.99 -20.64 2.96
CA VAL A 163 0.39 -21.91 3.40
C VAL A 163 1.32 -23.08 3.14
N ARG A 164 1.84 -23.17 1.89
CA ARG A 164 2.67 -24.30 1.47
C ARG A 164 4.07 -24.31 2.11
N LYS A 165 4.70 -23.13 2.22
CA LYS A 165 6.07 -23.01 2.73
C LYS A 165 6.20 -23.14 4.24
N LEU A 166 5.15 -22.72 4.97
CA LEU A 166 5.12 -22.76 6.44
C LEU A 166 4.40 -23.99 6.98
N GLY A 167 3.79 -24.83 6.12
CA GLY A 167 2.95 -25.94 6.57
C GLY A 167 1.71 -25.49 7.33
N ALA A 168 1.18 -24.32 6.98
CA ALA A 168 0.10 -23.68 7.73
C ALA A 168 -1.25 -24.32 7.46
N LYS A 169 -2.15 -24.33 8.46
CA LYS A 169 -3.58 -24.59 8.27
C LYS A 169 -4.22 -23.41 7.56
N TRP A 170 -4.97 -23.66 6.49
CA TRP A 170 -5.57 -22.65 5.63
C TRP A 170 -7.08 -22.53 5.83
N PHE A 171 -7.57 -21.29 5.91
CA PHE A 171 -8.98 -20.93 6.01
C PHE A 171 -9.35 -19.99 4.87
N PRO A 172 -10.16 -20.46 3.88
CA PRO A 172 -10.49 -19.72 2.65
C PRO A 172 -11.62 -18.70 2.89
N ILE A 173 -11.33 -17.61 3.57
CA ILE A 173 -12.29 -16.54 3.86
C ILE A 173 -12.79 -15.84 2.59
N ARG A 174 -14.06 -15.41 2.57
CA ARG A 174 -14.59 -14.51 1.55
C ARG A 174 -13.96 -13.12 1.71
N PRO A 175 -13.41 -12.49 0.65
CA PRO A 175 -12.81 -11.15 0.74
C PRO A 175 -13.79 -10.12 1.32
N GLY A 176 -13.28 -9.20 2.15
CA GLY A 176 -14.08 -8.12 2.75
C GLY A 176 -14.98 -8.55 3.93
N SER A 177 -15.07 -9.85 4.24
CA SER A 177 -15.78 -10.35 5.43
C SER A 177 -14.89 -10.51 6.66
N ASP A 178 -13.70 -9.90 6.63
CA ASP A 178 -12.72 -9.96 7.73
C ASP A 178 -13.31 -9.45 9.04
N GLY A 179 -14.02 -8.31 9.01
CA GLY A 179 -14.71 -7.74 10.16
C GLY A 179 -15.81 -8.65 10.72
N VAL A 180 -16.49 -9.42 9.86
CA VAL A 180 -17.52 -10.39 10.25
C VAL A 180 -16.89 -11.52 11.07
N LEU A 181 -15.82 -12.13 10.55
CA LEU A 181 -15.11 -13.20 11.25
C LEU A 181 -14.51 -12.70 12.56
N LEU A 182 -13.84 -11.54 12.54
CA LEU A 182 -13.28 -10.91 13.75
C LEU A 182 -14.33 -10.65 14.82
N SER A 183 -15.52 -10.17 14.45
CA SER A 183 -16.63 -9.94 15.39
C SER A 183 -17.09 -11.23 16.05
N ALA A 184 -17.23 -12.33 15.28
CA ALA A 184 -17.63 -13.62 15.83
C ALA A 184 -16.56 -14.22 16.77
N LEU A 185 -15.27 -14.07 16.44
CA LEU A 185 -14.18 -14.51 17.31
C LEU A 185 -14.18 -13.72 18.63
N ILE A 186 -14.38 -12.41 18.58
CA ILE A 186 -14.46 -11.56 19.77
C ILE A 186 -15.70 -11.90 20.59
N HIS A 187 -16.86 -12.11 19.94
CA HIS A 187 -18.09 -12.54 20.61
C HIS A 187 -17.89 -13.86 21.36
N HIS A 188 -17.31 -14.87 20.70
CA HIS A 188 -17.05 -16.17 21.33
C HIS A 188 -16.19 -16.08 22.57
N LEU A 189 -15.16 -15.21 22.55
CA LEU A 189 -14.25 -14.96 23.66
C LEU A 189 -14.88 -14.16 24.80
N ALA A 190 -15.73 -13.18 24.51
CA ALA A 190 -16.23 -12.23 25.50
C ALA A 190 -17.67 -12.54 25.98
N CYS A 191 -18.52 -13.10 25.11
CA CYS A 191 -19.94 -13.34 25.36
C CYS A 191 -20.33 -14.82 25.22
N GLY A 192 -19.52 -15.63 24.50
CA GLY A 192 -19.82 -17.01 24.14
C GLY A 192 -19.16 -18.06 25.04
N ASP A 193 -18.90 -19.24 24.45
CA ASP A 193 -18.44 -20.45 25.14
C ASP A 193 -17.04 -20.34 25.76
N ALA A 194 -16.19 -19.41 25.26
CA ALA A 194 -14.84 -19.17 25.81
C ALA A 194 -14.76 -18.03 26.83
N ARG A 195 -15.90 -17.51 27.29
CA ARG A 195 -15.98 -16.37 28.21
C ARG A 195 -15.17 -16.56 29.49
N ASP A 196 -15.06 -17.76 29.99
CA ASP A 196 -14.29 -18.07 31.22
C ASP A 196 -12.76 -17.88 31.03
N ARG A 197 -12.29 -17.78 29.81
CA ARG A 197 -10.89 -17.53 29.44
C ARG A 197 -10.58 -16.04 29.21
N PHE A 198 -11.60 -15.17 29.28
CA PHE A 198 -11.49 -13.74 29.09
C PHE A 198 -11.27 -13.00 30.42
N ASP A 199 -10.18 -12.26 30.54
CA ASP A 199 -9.89 -11.41 31.68
C ASP A 199 -10.34 -9.97 31.42
N ARG A 200 -11.56 -9.66 31.81
CA ARG A 200 -12.16 -8.33 31.70
C ARG A 200 -11.37 -7.28 32.48
N SER A 201 -10.94 -7.60 33.69
CA SER A 201 -10.25 -6.63 34.57
C SER A 201 -8.92 -6.18 33.96
N LEU A 202 -8.22 -7.13 33.32
CA LEU A 202 -6.97 -6.86 32.63
C LEU A 202 -7.22 -6.04 31.37
N LEU A 203 -8.29 -6.32 30.60
CA LEU A 203 -8.66 -5.51 29.43
C LEU A 203 -8.96 -4.06 29.84
N GLU A 204 -9.77 -3.83 30.88
CA GLU A 204 -10.16 -2.50 31.35
C GLU A 204 -8.98 -1.70 31.90
N ARG A 205 -7.92 -2.36 32.35
CA ARG A 205 -6.67 -1.70 32.73
C ARG A 205 -6.07 -0.92 31.55
N TYR A 206 -6.14 -1.46 30.35
CA TYR A 206 -5.48 -0.90 29.15
C TYR A 206 -6.43 -0.20 28.20
N THR A 207 -7.74 -0.43 28.30
CA THR A 207 -8.71 0.04 27.30
C THR A 207 -9.87 0.80 27.92
N VAL A 208 -10.65 1.48 27.06
CA VAL A 208 -11.96 2.06 27.39
C VAL A 208 -12.98 1.70 26.33
N GLY A 209 -14.26 1.56 26.73
CA GLY A 209 -15.41 1.43 25.83
C GLY A 209 -15.70 0.02 25.32
N PHE A 210 -15.09 -1.01 25.89
CA PHE A 210 -15.38 -2.40 25.46
C PHE A 210 -16.83 -2.81 25.74
N ASP A 211 -17.45 -2.30 26.79
CA ASP A 211 -18.85 -2.53 27.14
C ASP A 211 -19.85 -2.20 26.01
N ARG A 212 -19.56 -1.14 25.25
CA ARG A 212 -20.37 -0.74 24.09
C ARG A 212 -20.23 -1.73 22.93
N LEU A 213 -19.00 -2.14 22.64
CA LEU A 213 -18.76 -3.15 21.61
C LEU A 213 -19.36 -4.49 22.01
N GLU A 214 -19.22 -4.91 23.27
CA GLU A 214 -19.82 -6.14 23.79
C GLU A 214 -21.34 -6.13 23.66
N ALA A 215 -22.01 -5.01 24.01
CA ALA A 215 -23.44 -4.83 23.81
C ALA A 215 -23.86 -4.95 22.33
N HIS A 216 -23.04 -4.45 21.42
CA HIS A 216 -23.25 -4.60 19.97
C HIS A 216 -23.08 -6.05 19.52
N LEU A 217 -22.02 -6.72 19.96
CA LEU A 217 -21.73 -8.10 19.57
C LEU A 217 -22.78 -9.09 20.11
N SER A 218 -23.26 -8.88 21.34
CA SER A 218 -24.30 -9.71 21.98
C SER A 218 -25.73 -9.46 21.45
N GLY A 219 -25.91 -8.49 20.54
CA GLY A 219 -27.22 -8.13 19.99
C GLY A 219 -28.04 -7.20 20.87
N ALA A 220 -27.52 -6.73 21.99
CA ALA A 220 -28.26 -5.82 22.88
C ALA A 220 -28.58 -4.44 22.25
N VAL A 221 -27.84 -4.04 21.21
CA VAL A 221 -28.02 -2.75 20.51
C VAL A 221 -29.08 -2.83 19.40
N ASP A 222 -29.06 -3.91 18.60
CA ASP A 222 -29.85 -4.00 17.35
C ASP A 222 -30.56 -5.35 17.15
N GLY A 223 -30.50 -6.24 18.13
CA GLY A 223 -31.13 -7.57 18.08
C GLY A 223 -30.34 -8.62 17.29
N VAL A 224 -29.16 -8.28 16.74
CA VAL A 224 -28.33 -9.18 15.95
C VAL A 224 -27.15 -9.69 16.77
N VAL A 225 -27.18 -10.96 17.14
CA VAL A 225 -26.05 -11.62 17.81
C VAL A 225 -24.99 -11.94 16.75
N ARG A 226 -23.76 -11.48 16.98
CA ARG A 226 -22.64 -11.66 16.04
C ARG A 226 -21.79 -12.85 16.44
N ASP A 227 -22.45 -14.00 16.52
CA ASP A 227 -21.86 -15.28 16.89
C ASP A 227 -21.29 -16.05 15.68
N ILE A 228 -20.88 -17.29 15.93
CA ILE A 228 -20.29 -18.17 14.92
C ILE A 228 -21.32 -18.52 13.83
N GLU A 229 -22.56 -18.75 14.21
CA GLU A 229 -23.68 -19.10 13.34
C GLU A 229 -24.04 -17.93 12.40
N TRP A 230 -24.01 -16.70 12.90
CA TRP A 230 -24.18 -15.50 12.09
C TRP A 230 -23.03 -15.32 11.08
N ALA A 231 -21.79 -15.55 11.51
CA ALA A 231 -20.61 -15.27 10.68
C ALA A 231 -20.40 -16.31 9.56
N ALA A 232 -20.71 -17.59 9.79
CA ALA A 232 -20.38 -18.69 8.89
C ALA A 232 -20.88 -18.47 7.44
N PRO A 233 -22.16 -18.18 7.17
CA PRO A 233 -22.66 -17.94 5.81
C PRO A 233 -22.08 -16.66 5.18
N LEU A 234 -21.71 -15.66 5.98
CA LEU A 234 -21.22 -14.37 5.51
C LEU A 234 -19.73 -14.43 5.12
N CYS A 235 -18.90 -15.12 5.90
CA CYS A 235 -17.47 -15.22 5.63
C CYS A 235 -17.08 -16.46 4.80
N GLY A 236 -18.02 -17.41 4.57
CA GLY A 236 -17.80 -18.59 3.74
C GLY A 236 -17.00 -19.70 4.43
N LEU A 237 -16.84 -19.65 5.76
CA LEU A 237 -16.22 -20.69 6.56
C LEU A 237 -17.28 -21.54 7.26
N SER A 238 -16.95 -22.79 7.60
CA SER A 238 -17.83 -23.60 8.42
C SER A 238 -17.87 -23.12 9.87
N THR A 239 -18.96 -23.42 10.59
CA THR A 239 -19.04 -23.12 12.04
C THR A 239 -17.92 -23.81 12.83
N ASP A 240 -17.53 -25.02 12.44
CA ASP A 240 -16.42 -25.76 13.05
C ASP A 240 -15.07 -25.07 12.84
N ASP A 241 -14.83 -24.54 11.64
CA ASP A 241 -13.60 -23.77 11.35
C ASP A 241 -13.54 -22.48 12.18
N ILE A 242 -14.66 -21.77 12.30
CA ILE A 242 -14.72 -20.52 13.08
C ILE A 242 -14.54 -20.85 14.58
N ARG A 243 -15.17 -21.90 15.08
CA ARG A 243 -15.00 -22.37 16.46
C ARG A 243 -13.55 -22.76 16.74
N PHE A 244 -12.93 -23.52 15.83
CA PHE A 244 -11.52 -23.85 15.94
C PHE A 244 -10.64 -22.59 16.04
N LEU A 245 -10.88 -21.58 15.18
CA LEU A 245 -10.12 -20.32 15.24
C LEU A 245 -10.34 -19.59 16.55
N ALA A 246 -11.58 -19.52 17.03
CA ALA A 246 -11.92 -18.84 18.28
C ALA A 246 -11.23 -19.49 19.50
N ASP A 247 -11.31 -20.81 19.61
CA ASP A 247 -10.64 -21.58 20.67
C ASP A 247 -9.12 -21.47 20.55
N PHE A 248 -8.58 -21.46 19.31
CA PHE A 248 -7.14 -21.28 19.10
C PHE A 248 -6.63 -19.92 19.62
N PHE A 249 -7.37 -18.82 19.40
CA PHE A 249 -7.06 -17.51 19.97
C PHE A 249 -7.22 -17.47 21.48
N ALA A 250 -8.18 -18.22 22.05
CA ALA A 250 -8.40 -18.30 23.48
C ALA A 250 -7.25 -19.02 24.23
N ASP A 251 -6.80 -20.14 23.66
CA ASP A 251 -5.91 -21.08 24.34
C ASP A 251 -4.43 -20.87 24.05
N THR A 252 -4.10 -20.28 22.92
CA THR A 252 -2.70 -20.11 22.51
C THR A 252 -2.16 -18.75 22.92
N LYS A 253 -1.21 -18.74 23.84
CA LYS A 253 -0.57 -17.51 24.35
C LYS A 253 0.93 -17.69 24.55
N PRO A 254 1.77 -16.76 24.07
CA PRO A 254 1.45 -15.64 23.20
C PRO A 254 1.19 -16.06 21.75
N LEU A 255 0.22 -15.40 21.10
CA LEU A 255 -0.10 -15.57 19.69
C LEU A 255 0.11 -14.25 18.96
N ALA A 256 0.84 -14.27 17.84
CA ALA A 256 1.00 -13.11 16.97
C ALA A 256 -0.01 -13.16 15.81
N LEU A 257 -0.75 -12.06 15.61
CA LEU A 257 -1.63 -11.86 14.47
C LEU A 257 -1.01 -10.86 13.50
N LEU A 258 -0.59 -11.33 12.34
CA LEU A 258 0.00 -10.51 11.28
C LEU A 258 -1.03 -10.31 10.18
N SER A 259 -1.79 -9.23 10.23
CA SER A 259 -2.71 -8.86 9.17
C SER A 259 -1.98 -8.19 8.00
N GLY A 260 -2.33 -8.57 6.78
CA GLY A 260 -1.78 -7.98 5.56
C GLY A 260 -2.48 -6.68 5.20
N LEU A 261 -1.86 -5.90 4.31
CA LEU A 261 -2.45 -4.67 3.79
C LEU A 261 -3.74 -4.90 2.98
N SER A 262 -4.01 -6.14 2.58
CA SER A 262 -5.23 -6.50 1.84
C SER A 262 -6.49 -6.34 2.68
N VAL A 263 -6.42 -6.64 3.99
CA VAL A 263 -7.56 -6.57 4.92
C VAL A 263 -8.17 -5.16 4.95
N GLN A 264 -7.32 -4.14 5.03
CA GLN A 264 -7.77 -2.75 5.08
C GLN A 264 -8.04 -2.11 3.70
N ARG A 265 -7.73 -2.81 2.57
CA ARG A 265 -8.05 -2.36 1.20
C ARG A 265 -9.41 -2.85 0.73
N THR A 266 -10.35 -2.98 1.63
CA THR A 266 -11.73 -3.36 1.41
C THR A 266 -12.66 -2.24 1.84
N LEU A 267 -13.90 -2.27 1.44
CA LEU A 267 -14.92 -1.40 1.99
C LEU A 267 -15.11 -1.74 3.49
N GLY A 268 -15.00 -0.73 4.35
CA GLY A 268 -14.99 -0.93 5.81
C GLY A 268 -13.66 -1.51 6.35
N GLY A 269 -12.58 -1.37 5.59
CA GLY A 269 -11.25 -1.86 5.99
C GLY A 269 -10.70 -1.21 7.26
N GLU A 270 -11.12 0.01 7.58
CA GLU A 270 -10.85 0.71 8.83
C GLU A 270 -11.33 -0.10 10.04
N GLU A 271 -12.54 -0.64 9.93
CA GLU A 271 -13.18 -1.38 11.01
C GLU A 271 -12.57 -2.78 11.19
N ALA A 272 -12.18 -3.42 10.10
CA ALA A 272 -11.46 -4.69 10.16
C ALA A 272 -10.10 -4.53 10.88
N ASP A 273 -9.37 -3.44 10.67
CA ASP A 273 -8.11 -3.14 11.37
C ASP A 273 -8.35 -2.90 12.88
N ARG A 274 -9.40 -2.13 13.25
CA ARG A 274 -9.81 -1.93 14.64
C ARG A 274 -10.17 -3.24 15.33
N LEU A 275 -11.00 -4.08 14.69
CA LEU A 275 -11.43 -5.38 15.23
C LEU A 275 -10.27 -6.35 15.39
N ALA A 276 -9.27 -6.35 14.49
CA ALA A 276 -8.06 -7.16 14.64
C ALA A 276 -7.27 -6.79 15.92
N GLY A 277 -7.16 -5.49 16.21
CA GLY A 277 -6.59 -5.01 17.47
C GLY A 277 -7.40 -5.42 18.69
N VAL A 278 -8.73 -5.31 18.63
CA VAL A 278 -9.63 -5.73 19.71
C VAL A 278 -9.52 -7.24 19.97
N LEU A 279 -9.44 -8.08 18.91
CA LEU A 279 -9.24 -9.52 19.09
C LEU A 279 -7.97 -9.85 19.87
N GLN A 280 -6.85 -9.19 19.56
CA GLN A 280 -5.60 -9.38 20.29
C GLN A 280 -5.65 -8.89 21.74
N LEU A 281 -6.43 -7.84 22.01
CA LEU A 281 -6.67 -7.34 23.37
C LEU A 281 -7.56 -8.31 24.17
N VAL A 282 -8.70 -8.73 23.60
CA VAL A 282 -9.65 -9.63 24.27
C VAL A 282 -9.05 -11.02 24.50
N SER A 283 -8.28 -11.54 23.54
CA SER A 283 -7.58 -12.81 23.70
C SER A 283 -6.38 -12.72 24.66
N GLY A 284 -6.00 -11.52 25.14
CA GLY A 284 -4.89 -11.31 26.06
C GLY A 284 -3.50 -11.43 25.44
N ASN A 285 -3.40 -11.38 24.11
CA ASN A 285 -2.14 -11.51 23.38
C ASN A 285 -1.40 -10.16 23.20
N ALA A 286 -2.12 -9.03 23.20
CA ALA A 286 -1.57 -7.73 22.83
C ALA A 286 -0.37 -7.28 23.70
N TRP A 287 -0.39 -7.57 24.98
CA TRP A 287 0.63 -7.14 25.96
C TRP A 287 1.74 -8.16 26.22
N LEU A 288 1.62 -9.38 25.71
CA LEU A 288 2.61 -10.45 25.93
C LEU A 288 3.80 -10.31 24.96
N PRO A 289 5.05 -10.60 25.38
CA PRO A 289 6.15 -10.86 24.46
C PRO A 289 5.76 -11.98 23.48
N GLY A 290 6.01 -11.77 22.20
CA GLY A 290 5.56 -12.69 21.15
C GLY A 290 4.15 -12.46 20.63
N GLY A 291 3.34 -11.64 21.32
CA GLY A 291 2.06 -11.12 20.84
C GLY A 291 2.21 -9.73 20.22
N ASN A 292 1.11 -9.16 19.70
CA ASN A 292 1.07 -7.85 19.07
C ASN A 292 -0.36 -7.28 19.06
N LEU A 293 -0.54 -6.12 18.42
CA LEU A 293 -1.83 -5.42 18.31
C LEU A 293 -2.66 -5.83 17.09
N GLY A 294 -2.35 -6.94 16.42
CA GLY A 294 -3.12 -7.43 15.29
C GLY A 294 -2.97 -6.60 14.01
N CYS A 295 -2.11 -5.60 14.02
CA CYS A 295 -1.93 -4.68 12.90
C CYS A 295 -0.95 -5.25 11.89
N GLY A 296 -1.29 -5.13 10.60
CA GLY A 296 -0.47 -5.65 9.50
C GLY A 296 0.83 -4.90 9.26
N GLN A 297 0.98 -3.72 9.83
CA GLN A 297 2.15 -2.86 9.62
C GLN A 297 3.14 -3.01 10.77
N TRP A 298 3.93 -4.03 10.69
CA TRP A 298 4.93 -4.37 11.67
C TRP A 298 6.27 -3.64 11.52
N ASN A 299 6.40 -2.72 10.60
CA ASN A 299 7.60 -1.92 10.40
C ASN A 299 7.40 -0.42 10.67
N MET A 300 6.33 -0.05 11.36
CA MET A 300 6.00 1.35 11.67
C MET A 300 6.69 1.87 12.94
N LEU A 301 7.53 1.07 13.59
CA LEU A 301 8.33 1.49 14.73
C LEU A 301 9.32 2.62 14.34
N PRO A 302 9.75 3.45 15.29
CA PRO A 302 10.70 4.52 15.03
C PRO A 302 11.94 3.99 14.32
N LYS A 303 12.30 4.64 13.19
CA LYS A 303 13.51 4.32 12.44
C LYS A 303 14.73 4.96 13.09
N PRO A 304 15.94 4.46 12.82
CA PRO A 304 17.16 5.11 13.25
C PRO A 304 17.21 6.58 12.79
N ARG A 305 17.68 7.47 13.65
CA ARG A 305 17.84 8.89 13.28
C ARG A 305 18.93 9.01 12.24
N CYS A 306 18.62 9.74 11.17
CA CYS A 306 19.56 10.13 10.12
C CYS A 306 19.08 11.45 9.52
N GLY A 307 20.00 12.30 9.11
CA GLY A 307 19.69 13.51 8.36
C GLY A 307 19.01 13.18 7.03
N LYS A 308 18.25 14.12 6.52
CA LYS A 308 17.53 13.96 5.24
C LYS A 308 17.15 15.32 4.67
N ILE A 309 17.03 15.38 3.33
CA ILE A 309 16.61 16.60 2.64
C ILE A 309 15.29 17.12 3.22
N SER A 310 15.26 18.38 3.59
CA SER A 310 14.08 19.04 4.17
C SER A 310 13.14 19.58 3.10
N VAL A 311 11.86 19.66 3.42
CA VAL A 311 10.83 20.35 2.61
C VAL A 311 10.47 21.63 3.35
N PRO A 312 10.66 22.83 2.75
CA PRO A 312 10.28 24.09 3.36
C PRO A 312 8.77 24.15 3.62
N GLN A 313 8.39 24.62 4.78
CA GLN A 313 6.99 24.86 5.15
C GLN A 313 6.56 26.25 4.65
N THR A 314 6.04 26.33 3.45
CA THR A 314 5.62 27.59 2.84
C THR A 314 4.17 28.00 3.17
N GLY A 315 3.40 27.10 3.79
CA GLY A 315 1.97 27.33 4.08
C GLY A 315 1.05 27.33 2.85
N ASN A 316 1.59 27.16 1.64
CA ASN A 316 0.84 27.26 0.38
C ASN A 316 0.76 25.89 -0.34
N VAL A 317 0.38 24.86 0.41
CA VAL A 317 0.15 23.52 -0.11
C VAL A 317 -1.26 23.10 0.29
N VAL A 318 -2.06 22.68 -0.68
CA VAL A 318 -3.35 22.03 -0.46
C VAL A 318 -3.24 20.57 -0.83
N SER A 319 -4.07 19.69 -0.28
CA SER A 319 -3.96 18.27 -0.52
C SER A 319 -5.28 17.66 -1.01
N VAL A 320 -5.16 16.68 -1.90
CA VAL A 320 -6.26 15.80 -2.33
C VAL A 320 -5.93 14.37 -1.93
N PRO A 321 -6.91 13.52 -1.59
CA PRO A 321 -6.62 12.11 -1.31
C PRO A 321 -5.94 11.45 -2.52
N VAL A 322 -4.86 10.71 -2.28
CA VAL A 322 -4.08 10.09 -3.38
C VAL A 322 -4.92 9.14 -4.23
N TYR A 323 -5.96 8.55 -3.66
CA TYR A 323 -6.87 7.65 -4.38
C TYR A 323 -7.81 8.39 -5.33
N LEU A 324 -8.06 9.69 -5.09
CA LEU A 324 -8.97 10.55 -5.82
C LEU A 324 -8.27 11.60 -6.70
N TRP A 325 -6.98 11.41 -7.00
CA TRP A 325 -6.26 12.39 -7.85
C TRP A 325 -6.89 12.56 -9.26
N PRO A 326 -7.46 11.49 -9.91
CA PRO A 326 -8.10 11.69 -11.20
C PRO A 326 -9.37 12.53 -11.08
N ASP A 327 -10.16 12.30 -10.03
CA ASP A 327 -11.39 13.04 -9.73
C ASP A 327 -11.07 14.53 -9.45
N ALA A 328 -10.00 14.80 -8.71
CA ALA A 328 -9.54 16.17 -8.45
C ALA A 328 -9.16 16.93 -9.74
N ILE A 329 -8.57 16.26 -10.74
CA ILE A 329 -8.29 16.88 -12.03
C ILE A 329 -9.59 17.04 -12.86
N LEU A 330 -10.44 16.00 -12.88
CA LEU A 330 -11.65 15.98 -13.70
C LEU A 330 -12.73 16.94 -13.19
N GLU A 331 -12.91 17.05 -11.90
CA GLU A 331 -14.00 17.80 -11.28
C GLU A 331 -13.53 19.10 -10.63
N GLY A 332 -12.30 19.11 -10.11
CA GLY A 332 -11.71 20.28 -9.48
C GLY A 332 -12.55 20.82 -8.32
N ARG A 333 -12.55 22.13 -8.14
CA ARG A 333 -13.32 22.80 -7.07
C ARG A 333 -14.84 22.58 -7.19
N ALA A 334 -15.36 22.36 -8.37
CA ALA A 334 -16.77 22.07 -8.59
C ALA A 334 -17.16 20.71 -7.99
N GLY A 335 -16.25 19.75 -7.95
CA GLY A 335 -16.40 18.46 -7.26
C GLY A 335 -16.04 18.47 -5.78
N GLY A 336 -15.85 19.66 -5.17
CA GLY A 336 -15.53 19.80 -3.74
C GLY A 336 -14.05 19.66 -3.39
N PHE A 337 -13.15 19.57 -4.38
CA PHE A 337 -11.71 19.54 -4.14
C PHE A 337 -11.15 20.94 -3.82
N PRO A 338 -10.04 21.05 -3.05
CA PRO A 338 -9.48 22.35 -2.67
C PRO A 338 -8.85 23.11 -3.84
N SER A 339 -8.63 22.46 -4.97
CA SER A 339 -8.00 23.00 -6.17
C SER A 339 -8.59 22.42 -7.44
N SER A 340 -8.19 22.99 -8.58
CA SER A 340 -8.50 22.47 -9.92
C SER A 340 -7.17 22.24 -10.67
N PRO A 341 -6.49 21.10 -10.47
CA PRO A 341 -5.19 20.87 -11.10
C PRO A 341 -5.29 20.77 -12.62
N SER A 342 -4.31 21.35 -13.33
CA SER A 342 -4.20 21.30 -14.78
C SER A 342 -2.77 21.04 -15.26
N PHE A 343 -1.79 21.01 -14.36
CA PHE A 343 -0.40 20.63 -14.64
C PHE A 343 -0.04 19.43 -13.76
N ILE A 344 0.39 18.31 -14.37
CA ILE A 344 0.81 17.11 -13.66
C ILE A 344 2.34 17.07 -13.60
N TYR A 345 2.91 17.05 -12.40
CA TYR A 345 4.33 16.77 -12.19
C TYR A 345 4.49 15.41 -11.49
N CYS A 346 4.90 14.38 -12.24
CA CYS A 346 5.00 13.00 -11.75
C CYS A 346 6.46 12.53 -11.73
N VAL A 347 6.97 12.19 -10.55
CA VAL A 347 8.37 11.77 -10.37
C VAL A 347 8.43 10.43 -9.65
N GLY A 348 9.05 9.43 -10.28
CA GLY A 348 9.25 8.12 -9.71
C GLY A 348 7.94 7.40 -9.36
N GLY A 349 6.97 7.42 -10.27
CA GLY A 349 5.69 6.74 -10.10
C GLY A 349 4.97 6.47 -11.41
N ASN A 350 4.48 5.25 -11.58
CA ASN A 350 3.65 4.86 -12.73
C ASN A 350 2.17 4.90 -12.34
N TYR A 351 1.60 6.10 -12.20
CA TYR A 351 0.25 6.33 -11.67
C TYR A 351 -0.86 5.75 -12.54
N LEU A 352 -0.71 5.74 -13.87
CA LEU A 352 -1.63 5.06 -14.78
C LEU A 352 -1.51 3.53 -14.69
N GLY A 353 -0.32 3.01 -14.38
CA GLY A 353 -0.09 1.59 -14.25
C GLY A 353 -0.52 1.00 -12.90
N GLN A 354 -0.53 1.80 -11.83
CA GLN A 354 -0.82 1.33 -10.46
C GLN A 354 -2.08 1.93 -9.82
N GLY A 355 -2.61 3.03 -10.36
CA GLY A 355 -3.85 3.66 -9.87
C GLY A 355 -5.09 2.91 -10.32
N SER A 356 -6.16 3.01 -9.52
CA SER A 356 -7.46 2.46 -9.88
C SER A 356 -8.12 3.23 -11.01
N ASP A 357 -9.10 2.60 -11.68
CA ASP A 357 -9.82 3.14 -12.83
C ASP A 357 -8.89 3.74 -13.87
N LEU A 358 -8.20 2.85 -14.59
CA LEU A 358 -7.23 3.26 -15.62
C LEU A 358 -7.87 4.18 -16.66
N ASN A 359 -9.14 3.95 -17.02
CA ASN A 359 -9.84 4.75 -18.03
C ASN A 359 -10.11 6.18 -17.53
N LYS A 360 -10.55 6.33 -16.27
CA LYS A 360 -10.72 7.63 -15.63
C LYS A 360 -9.38 8.36 -15.49
N SER A 361 -8.35 7.64 -15.08
CA SER A 361 -6.99 8.18 -14.94
C SER A 361 -6.41 8.69 -16.25
N ARG A 362 -6.66 7.99 -17.37
CA ARG A 362 -6.31 8.46 -18.72
C ARG A 362 -7.06 9.73 -19.10
N ARG A 363 -8.37 9.81 -18.83
CA ARG A 363 -9.14 11.04 -19.06
C ARG A 363 -8.61 12.23 -18.24
N ALA A 364 -8.14 11.99 -17.03
CA ALA A 364 -7.50 13.03 -16.21
C ALA A 364 -6.20 13.55 -16.85
N PHE A 365 -5.36 12.66 -17.38
CA PHE A 365 -4.18 13.07 -18.15
C PHE A 365 -4.54 13.84 -19.42
N ASP A 366 -5.58 13.42 -20.14
CA ASP A 366 -6.04 14.14 -21.36
C ASP A 366 -6.57 15.55 -21.03
N LYS A 367 -7.25 15.70 -19.89
CA LYS A 367 -7.76 17.01 -19.45
C LYS A 367 -6.65 17.95 -18.98
N ALA A 368 -5.55 17.42 -18.44
CA ALA A 368 -4.44 18.24 -17.98
C ALA A 368 -3.80 19.00 -19.16
N GLU A 369 -3.44 20.27 -18.95
CA GLU A 369 -2.84 21.11 -20.00
C GLU A 369 -1.41 20.69 -20.30
N PHE A 370 -0.68 20.26 -19.26
CA PHE A 370 0.70 19.85 -19.41
C PHE A 370 1.08 18.80 -18.36
N SER A 371 2.02 17.93 -18.71
CA SER A 371 2.48 16.87 -17.83
C SER A 371 3.97 16.57 -18.03
N VAL A 372 4.69 16.42 -16.92
CA VAL A 372 6.11 16.08 -16.86
C VAL A 372 6.27 14.80 -16.04
N VAL A 373 7.08 13.87 -16.55
CA VAL A 373 7.38 12.60 -15.89
C VAL A 373 8.90 12.42 -15.83
N HIS A 374 9.44 12.03 -14.65
CA HIS A 374 10.78 11.49 -14.54
C HIS A 374 10.68 9.97 -14.39
N ASP A 375 11.22 9.26 -15.33
CA ASP A 375 11.25 7.79 -15.32
C ASP A 375 12.44 7.27 -16.12
N TYR A 376 12.77 6.00 -15.98
CA TYR A 376 13.80 5.35 -16.81
C TYR A 376 13.25 4.41 -17.87
N PHE A 377 11.91 4.23 -17.93
CA PHE A 377 11.20 3.52 -18.99
C PHE A 377 9.97 4.29 -19.45
N LEU A 378 9.54 4.06 -20.70
CA LEU A 378 8.24 4.52 -21.18
C LEU A 378 7.12 3.66 -20.58
N THR A 379 6.88 3.85 -19.29
CA THR A 379 5.73 3.28 -18.58
C THR A 379 4.43 3.85 -19.13
N GLU A 380 3.28 3.29 -18.73
CA GLU A 380 1.98 3.85 -19.15
C GLU A 380 1.91 5.35 -18.83
N THR A 381 2.31 5.75 -17.61
CA THR A 381 2.31 7.17 -17.23
C THR A 381 3.25 8.01 -18.09
N ALA A 382 4.45 7.53 -18.33
CA ALA A 382 5.43 8.22 -19.19
C ALA A 382 4.92 8.36 -20.63
N SER A 383 4.23 7.35 -21.17
CA SER A 383 3.69 7.39 -22.53
C SER A 383 2.57 8.43 -22.73
N TRP A 384 1.95 8.87 -21.63
CA TRP A 384 0.91 9.90 -21.60
C TRP A 384 1.44 11.31 -21.29
N ALA A 385 2.72 11.44 -20.92
CA ALA A 385 3.33 12.72 -20.60
C ALA A 385 3.61 13.59 -21.82
N ASP A 386 3.77 14.90 -21.60
CA ASP A 386 4.24 15.85 -22.61
C ASP A 386 5.76 15.88 -22.67
N ILE A 387 6.42 15.75 -21.50
CA ILE A 387 7.87 15.62 -21.40
C ILE A 387 8.21 14.44 -20.49
N VAL A 388 9.16 13.62 -20.94
CA VAL A 388 9.77 12.56 -20.12
C VAL A 388 11.26 12.84 -19.96
N LEU A 389 11.71 12.94 -18.71
CA LEU A 389 13.11 13.15 -18.35
C LEU A 389 13.74 11.83 -17.91
N PRO A 390 14.92 11.46 -18.46
CA PRO A 390 15.61 10.23 -18.12
C PRO A 390 16.20 10.31 -16.71
N ALA A 391 15.70 9.46 -15.80
CA ALA A 391 16.16 9.39 -14.42
C ALA A 391 17.23 8.32 -14.21
N THR A 392 18.12 8.55 -13.23
CA THR A 392 19.09 7.54 -12.76
C THR A 392 18.44 6.51 -11.86
N THR A 393 18.93 5.28 -11.90
CA THR A 393 18.64 4.26 -10.89
C THR A 393 19.47 4.48 -9.64
N PHE A 394 19.20 3.74 -8.55
CA PHE A 394 19.97 3.82 -7.31
C PHE A 394 21.43 3.35 -7.46
N LEU A 395 21.75 2.53 -8.48
CA LEU A 395 23.13 2.10 -8.77
C LEU A 395 24.00 3.22 -9.36
N GLU A 396 23.38 4.27 -9.89
CA GLU A 396 24.04 5.38 -10.59
C GLU A 396 24.24 6.61 -9.70
N ARG A 397 23.97 6.50 -8.40
CA ARG A 397 24.10 7.61 -7.43
C ARG A 397 24.43 7.10 -6.03
N GLU A 398 24.90 7.98 -5.18
CA GLU A 398 25.20 7.71 -3.77
C GLU A 398 24.02 8.17 -2.90
N ASP A 399 23.67 7.40 -1.84
CA ASP A 399 22.67 7.80 -0.87
C ASP A 399 22.73 6.99 0.43
N ILE A 400 22.03 7.47 1.47
CA ILE A 400 21.72 6.73 2.68
C ILE A 400 20.25 6.32 2.60
N CYS A 401 19.96 5.01 2.69
CA CYS A 401 18.61 4.51 2.49
C CYS A 401 17.92 4.12 3.81
N PHE A 402 16.69 4.60 3.95
CA PHE A 402 15.80 4.23 5.04
C PHE A 402 14.97 3.02 4.63
N VAL A 403 15.11 1.94 5.38
CA VAL A 403 14.35 0.69 5.17
C VAL A 403 13.41 0.46 6.35
N PRO A 404 12.38 -0.38 6.18
CA PRO A 404 11.63 -0.88 7.32
C PRO A 404 12.56 -1.68 8.25
N GLY A 405 12.69 -1.26 9.51
CA GLY A 405 13.55 -1.92 10.50
C GLY A 405 14.45 -0.95 11.26
N ASN A 406 15.22 -1.50 12.19
CA ASN A 406 16.15 -0.75 13.04
C ASN A 406 17.57 -0.72 12.47
N TYR A 407 17.70 -0.37 11.17
CA TYR A 407 18.97 -0.31 10.45
C TYR A 407 18.94 0.74 9.33
N LEU A 408 20.13 1.14 8.87
CA LEU A 408 20.34 2.05 7.74
C LEU A 408 21.20 1.34 6.71
N PHE A 409 20.95 1.63 5.43
CA PHE A 409 21.84 1.21 4.34
C PHE A 409 22.59 2.41 3.76
N TYR A 410 23.87 2.20 3.46
CA TYR A 410 24.64 3.07 2.60
C TYR A 410 24.68 2.49 1.19
N SER A 411 24.27 3.28 0.21
CA SER A 411 24.27 2.92 -1.20
C SER A 411 25.32 3.73 -1.93
N ALA A 412 26.49 3.15 -2.12
CA ALA A 412 27.52 3.76 -2.94
C ALA A 412 27.11 3.77 -4.43
N GLN A 413 27.57 4.77 -5.17
CA GLN A 413 27.43 4.77 -6.63
C GLN A 413 28.27 3.62 -7.20
N ALA A 414 27.60 2.67 -7.87
CA ALA A 414 28.23 1.47 -8.42
C ALA A 414 28.67 1.65 -9.89
N VAL A 415 27.96 2.47 -10.66
CA VAL A 415 28.21 2.73 -12.08
C VAL A 415 27.93 4.21 -12.41
N PRO A 416 28.55 4.77 -13.46
CA PRO A 416 28.19 6.11 -13.93
C PRO A 416 26.76 6.13 -14.51
N PRO A 417 26.10 7.29 -14.52
CA PRO A 417 24.80 7.47 -15.18
C PRO A 417 24.84 7.01 -16.64
N GLN A 418 23.77 6.35 -17.07
CA GLN A 418 23.65 5.83 -18.43
C GLN A 418 23.12 6.90 -19.38
N GLY A 419 23.78 7.08 -20.52
CA GLY A 419 23.41 8.10 -21.49
C GLY A 419 23.49 9.51 -20.89
N GLU A 420 22.42 10.27 -21.02
CA GLU A 420 22.28 11.60 -20.46
C GLU A 420 21.39 11.62 -19.19
N ALA A 421 21.11 10.44 -18.56
CA ALA A 421 20.27 10.37 -17.39
C ALA A 421 20.84 11.18 -16.22
N LYS A 422 19.96 11.85 -15.48
CA LYS A 422 20.28 12.65 -14.31
C LYS A 422 19.46 12.20 -13.12
N ASN A 423 19.99 12.39 -11.92
CA ASN A 423 19.19 12.15 -10.72
C ASN A 423 18.21 13.32 -10.45
N ASP A 424 17.18 13.08 -9.63
CA ASP A 424 16.14 14.08 -9.39
C ASP A 424 16.69 15.35 -8.70
N TYR A 425 17.72 15.25 -7.88
CA TYR A 425 18.34 16.43 -7.25
C TYR A 425 19.00 17.32 -8.31
N GLU A 426 19.75 16.73 -9.25
CA GLU A 426 20.39 17.46 -10.36
C GLU A 426 19.33 18.08 -11.28
N ILE A 427 18.28 17.32 -11.65
CA ILE A 427 17.19 17.83 -12.50
C ILE A 427 16.52 19.05 -11.87
N PHE A 428 16.14 18.95 -10.60
CA PHE A 428 15.50 20.04 -9.89
C PHE A 428 16.42 21.22 -9.62
N SER A 429 17.73 20.99 -9.43
CA SER A 429 18.72 22.07 -9.30
C SER A 429 18.80 22.92 -10.59
N LEU A 430 18.86 22.25 -11.75
CA LEU A 430 18.87 22.89 -13.08
C LEU A 430 17.56 23.62 -13.41
N LEU A 431 16.42 23.11 -12.95
CA LEU A 431 15.12 23.79 -13.09
C LEU A 431 15.03 25.00 -12.14
N ALA A 432 15.51 24.85 -10.89
CA ALA A 432 15.53 25.93 -9.93
C ALA A 432 16.43 27.09 -10.38
N GLU A 433 17.55 26.80 -11.08
CA GLU A 433 18.40 27.80 -11.71
C GLU A 433 17.63 28.64 -12.74
N ARG A 434 16.87 27.99 -13.63
CA ARG A 434 16.04 28.67 -14.63
C ARG A 434 14.90 29.51 -14.06
N LEU A 435 14.44 29.12 -12.89
CA LEU A 435 13.34 29.77 -12.18
C LEU A 435 13.82 30.75 -11.09
N GLY A 436 15.14 30.89 -10.89
CA GLY A 436 15.75 31.91 -10.05
C GLY A 436 15.79 31.61 -8.54
N PHE A 437 15.75 30.32 -8.15
CA PHE A 437 15.82 29.91 -6.73
C PHE A 437 16.77 28.70 -6.48
N ALA A 438 17.84 28.59 -7.28
CA ALA A 438 18.79 27.48 -7.16
C ALA A 438 19.50 27.44 -5.80
N GLU A 439 19.87 28.59 -5.26
CA GLU A 439 20.53 28.69 -3.96
C GLU A 439 19.64 28.17 -2.83
N GLU A 440 18.36 28.53 -2.83
CA GLU A 440 17.38 28.07 -1.85
C GLU A 440 17.10 26.56 -2.01
N PHE A 441 17.10 26.06 -3.24
CA PHE A 441 16.90 24.64 -3.48
C PHE A 441 18.10 23.81 -3.03
N THR A 442 19.30 24.19 -3.39
CA THR A 442 20.54 23.45 -3.06
C THR A 442 21.06 23.76 -1.65
N ALA A 443 20.65 24.90 -1.06
CA ALA A 443 21.27 25.48 0.14
C ALA A 443 22.80 25.69 -0.02
N GLY A 444 23.25 25.92 -1.26
CA GLY A 444 24.66 26.06 -1.61
C GLY A 444 25.49 24.76 -1.48
N LEU A 445 24.86 23.60 -1.30
CA LEU A 445 25.54 22.33 -1.04
C LEU A 445 25.51 21.42 -2.29
N SER A 446 26.64 20.76 -2.56
CA SER A 446 26.72 19.65 -3.49
C SER A 446 26.09 18.37 -2.92
N GLU A 447 25.83 17.37 -3.77
CA GLU A 447 25.30 16.06 -3.34
C GLU A 447 26.21 15.41 -2.26
N ALA A 448 27.53 15.42 -2.48
CA ALA A 448 28.48 14.89 -1.51
C ALA A 448 28.42 15.62 -0.15
N GLN A 449 28.32 16.94 -0.15
CA GLN A 449 28.19 17.73 1.09
C GLN A 449 26.87 17.46 1.82
N TRP A 450 25.77 17.18 1.08
CA TRP A 450 24.52 16.74 1.68
C TRP A 450 24.65 15.39 2.37
N ILE A 451 25.32 14.42 1.74
CA ILE A 451 25.51 13.08 2.33
C ILE A 451 26.37 13.16 3.59
N GLU A 452 27.47 13.92 3.59
CA GLU A 452 28.28 14.15 4.79
C GLU A 452 27.44 14.76 5.93
N LYS A 453 26.71 15.82 5.64
CA LYS A 453 25.81 16.45 6.61
C LYS A 453 24.80 15.47 7.19
N PHE A 454 24.21 14.60 6.38
CA PHE A 454 23.22 13.62 6.84
C PHE A 454 23.85 12.52 7.70
N LEU A 455 25.09 12.14 7.43
CA LEU A 455 25.85 11.24 8.28
C LEU A 455 26.16 11.87 9.63
N ASP A 456 26.60 13.13 9.67
CA ASP A 456 26.86 13.86 10.91
C ASP A 456 25.59 14.02 11.78
N GLU A 457 24.43 14.14 11.16
CA GLU A 457 23.12 14.19 11.83
C GLU A 457 22.58 12.80 12.22
N SER A 458 23.27 11.71 11.88
CA SER A 458 22.80 10.33 12.07
C SER A 458 23.19 9.76 13.44
N VAL A 459 22.68 8.54 13.72
CA VAL A 459 23.10 7.71 14.87
C VAL A 459 24.31 6.83 14.55
N VAL A 460 24.88 6.96 13.36
CA VAL A 460 26.03 6.16 12.92
C VAL A 460 27.29 6.72 13.59
N ASP A 461 27.85 5.94 14.49
CA ASP A 461 29.04 6.29 15.29
C ASP A 461 30.34 6.07 14.51
N ASP A 462 30.43 5.04 13.69
CA ASP A 462 31.56 4.76 12.80
C ASP A 462 31.11 4.89 11.33
N GLN A 463 31.18 6.11 10.81
CA GLN A 463 30.80 6.43 9.44
C GLN A 463 31.68 5.70 8.40
N LYS A 464 32.97 5.45 8.73
CA LYS A 464 33.86 4.72 7.84
C LYS A 464 33.44 3.26 7.74
N ALA A 465 33.23 2.58 8.87
CA ALA A 465 32.75 1.20 8.88
C ALA A 465 31.36 1.09 8.19
N PHE A 466 30.49 2.07 8.36
CA PHE A 466 29.20 2.11 7.70
C PHE A 466 29.33 2.20 6.17
N ARG A 467 30.22 3.03 5.65
CA ARG A 467 30.51 3.12 4.21
C ARG A 467 31.12 1.81 3.67
N ASP A 468 32.06 1.22 4.42
CA ASP A 468 32.76 -0.01 4.02
C ASP A 468 31.83 -1.23 4.05
N CYS A 469 30.96 -1.36 5.07
CA CYS A 469 30.01 -2.47 5.24
C CYS A 469 28.71 -2.30 4.47
N GLY A 470 28.31 -1.05 4.18
CA GLY A 470 27.04 -0.73 3.54
C GLY A 470 25.79 -0.84 4.45
N ILE A 471 25.96 -1.24 5.72
CA ILE A 471 24.84 -1.38 6.66
C ILE A 471 25.24 -1.00 8.09
N TRP A 472 24.34 -0.35 8.79
CA TRP A 472 24.41 -0.08 10.21
C TRP A 472 23.16 -0.67 10.90
N PHE A 473 23.35 -1.35 12.04
CA PHE A 473 22.28 -1.94 12.84
C PHE A 473 22.10 -1.19 14.15
N GLY A 474 20.85 -0.88 14.51
CA GLY A 474 20.50 -0.40 15.84
C GLY A 474 20.68 -1.46 16.91
N LYS A 475 20.92 -1.04 18.16
CA LYS A 475 21.18 -1.94 19.30
C LYS A 475 19.91 -2.61 19.86
N GLU A 476 18.75 -1.96 19.66
CA GLU A 476 17.47 -2.48 20.15
C GLU A 476 16.87 -3.45 19.13
N HIS A 477 16.58 -4.64 19.58
CA HIS A 477 15.92 -5.71 18.83
C HIS A 477 14.62 -6.10 19.54
N ARG A 478 13.71 -6.81 18.85
CA ARG A 478 12.44 -7.31 19.40
C ARG A 478 11.54 -6.22 19.97
N ARG A 479 11.60 -5.01 19.40
CA ARG A 479 10.73 -3.92 19.79
C ARG A 479 9.28 -4.24 19.45
N ARG A 480 8.37 -3.87 20.31
CA ARG A 480 6.91 -3.99 20.13
C ARG A 480 6.26 -2.64 20.41
N ALA A 481 5.23 -2.33 19.67
CA ALA A 481 4.46 -1.12 19.91
C ALA A 481 3.83 -1.14 21.29
N LEU A 482 3.74 0.04 21.90
CA LEU A 482 3.11 0.29 23.19
C LEU A 482 3.69 -0.53 24.35
N ALA A 483 4.90 -1.09 24.24
CA ALA A 483 5.52 -1.91 25.26
C ALA A 483 5.64 -1.16 26.61
N ASP A 484 6.05 0.11 26.59
CA ASP A 484 6.16 0.96 27.78
C ASP A 484 4.80 1.23 28.42
N PHE A 485 3.75 1.46 27.60
CA PHE A 485 2.38 1.63 28.07
C PHE A 485 1.87 0.35 28.74
N PHE A 486 2.07 -0.82 28.14
CA PHE A 486 1.65 -2.08 28.75
C PHE A 486 2.39 -2.39 30.06
N ALA A 487 3.65 -1.97 30.19
CA ALA A 487 4.41 -2.12 31.43
C ALA A 487 3.92 -1.16 32.52
N ASP A 488 3.61 0.08 32.19
CA ASP A 488 3.20 1.13 33.12
C ASP A 488 2.12 2.05 32.50
N PRO A 489 0.84 1.60 32.46
CA PRO A 489 -0.22 2.35 31.81
C PRO A 489 -0.58 3.67 32.49
N GLU A 490 -0.28 3.83 33.78
CA GLU A 490 -0.53 5.08 34.52
C GLU A 490 0.58 6.10 34.31
N GLY A 491 1.83 5.66 34.26
CA GLY A 491 2.99 6.55 34.06
C GLY A 491 3.32 6.82 32.59
N LYS A 492 2.89 5.96 31.67
CA LYS A 492 3.18 6.00 30.22
C LYS A 492 1.91 6.10 29.39
N LYS A 493 1.01 7.02 29.75
CA LYS A 493 -0.28 7.24 29.06
C LYS A 493 -0.10 7.42 27.55
N LEU A 494 -1.09 6.93 26.80
CA LEU A 494 -1.15 7.14 25.34
C LEU A 494 -1.60 8.57 25.01
N SER A 495 -1.35 9.01 23.78
CA SER A 495 -1.81 10.31 23.27
C SER A 495 -3.29 10.30 22.84
N THR A 496 -4.09 9.38 23.36
CA THR A 496 -5.55 9.35 23.21
C THR A 496 -6.20 10.24 24.27
N PRO A 497 -7.44 10.70 24.09
CA PRO A 497 -8.18 11.48 25.12
C PRO A 497 -8.25 10.81 26.48
N SER A 498 -8.44 9.49 26.52
CA SER A 498 -8.49 8.70 27.77
C SER A 498 -7.11 8.36 28.37
N GLY A 499 -6.04 8.53 27.61
CA GLY A 499 -4.71 8.02 27.95
C GLY A 499 -4.57 6.51 27.82
N LYS A 500 -5.62 5.81 27.36
CA LYS A 500 -5.69 4.35 27.15
C LYS A 500 -5.99 4.03 25.69
N ILE A 501 -6.06 2.74 25.35
CA ILE A 501 -6.53 2.28 24.04
C ILE A 501 -8.05 2.53 23.95
N GLU A 502 -8.50 3.26 22.92
CA GLU A 502 -9.90 3.60 22.72
C GLU A 502 -10.59 2.63 21.75
N ILE A 503 -11.33 1.66 22.28
CA ILE A 503 -12.22 0.81 21.51
C ILE A 503 -13.43 1.61 21.03
N VAL A 504 -14.00 2.44 21.90
CA VAL A 504 -14.95 3.52 21.56
C VAL A 504 -14.17 4.82 21.42
N SER A 505 -14.32 5.50 20.29
CA SER A 505 -13.61 6.76 20.03
C SER A 505 -14.56 7.84 19.51
N GLN A 506 -14.86 8.84 20.34
CA GLN A 506 -15.64 10.02 19.94
C GLN A 506 -14.92 10.86 18.89
N ALA A 507 -13.58 10.88 18.94
CA ALA A 507 -12.78 11.58 17.94
C ALA A 507 -12.89 10.92 16.55
N TYR A 508 -12.97 9.59 16.50
CA TYR A 508 -13.18 8.86 15.26
C TYR A 508 -14.62 9.07 14.72
N GLU A 509 -15.61 9.06 15.61
CA GLU A 509 -16.99 9.39 15.25
C GLU A 509 -17.10 10.81 14.66
N ALA A 510 -16.46 11.79 15.26
CA ALA A 510 -16.40 13.15 14.75
C ALA A 510 -15.68 13.24 13.38
N ALA A 511 -14.79 12.31 13.07
CA ALA A 511 -14.13 12.19 11.77
C ALA A 511 -14.97 11.42 10.73
N GLY A 512 -16.19 10.99 11.07
CA GLY A 512 -17.16 10.33 10.19
C GLY A 512 -17.15 8.80 10.25
N GLY A 513 -16.40 8.20 11.18
CA GLY A 513 -16.40 6.75 11.43
C GLY A 513 -17.47 6.33 12.44
N PRO A 514 -17.70 5.02 12.63
CA PRO A 514 -18.58 4.54 13.70
C PRO A 514 -17.92 4.67 15.08
N LEU A 515 -18.72 4.96 16.11
CA LEU A 515 -18.26 5.15 17.48
C LEU A 515 -17.47 3.95 18.01
N TRP A 516 -17.97 2.73 17.80
CA TRP A 516 -17.28 1.44 18.05
C TRP A 516 -17.08 0.66 16.74
N PRO A 517 -16.14 -0.32 16.70
CA PRO A 517 -15.92 -1.10 15.49
C PRO A 517 -17.16 -1.89 15.07
N VAL A 518 -17.51 -1.82 13.78
CA VAL A 518 -18.63 -2.56 13.18
C VAL A 518 -18.16 -3.33 11.97
N ALA A 519 -18.66 -4.55 11.79
CA ALA A 519 -18.35 -5.34 10.60
C ALA A 519 -19.08 -4.79 9.38
N HIS A 520 -18.37 -4.65 8.28
CA HIS A 520 -18.96 -4.45 6.97
C HIS A 520 -19.28 -5.81 6.33
N ILE A 521 -20.45 -5.96 5.73
CA ILE A 521 -20.87 -7.17 5.02
C ILE A 521 -20.78 -6.85 3.52
N PRO A 522 -19.92 -7.56 2.74
CA PRO A 522 -19.83 -7.31 1.31
C PRO A 522 -21.08 -7.84 0.59
N GLU A 523 -21.71 -6.97 -0.19
CA GLU A 523 -22.89 -7.29 -0.98
C GLU A 523 -22.56 -7.11 -2.47
N PRO A 524 -22.66 -8.17 -3.29
CA PRO A 524 -22.41 -8.07 -4.72
C PRO A 524 -23.54 -7.28 -5.41
N PRO A 525 -23.21 -6.32 -6.29
CA PRO A 525 -24.21 -5.68 -7.15
C PRO A 525 -24.84 -6.69 -8.12
N ASP A 526 -26.08 -6.40 -8.55
CA ASP A 526 -26.78 -7.22 -9.53
C ASP A 526 -25.94 -7.38 -10.80
N GLY A 527 -25.78 -8.64 -11.24
CA GLY A 527 -25.02 -9.00 -12.42
C GLY A 527 -23.50 -9.13 -12.23
N TYR A 528 -22.97 -8.93 -11.01
CA TYR A 528 -21.54 -9.06 -10.70
C TYR A 528 -21.28 -9.96 -9.48
N PRO A 529 -21.57 -11.28 -9.56
CA PRO A 529 -21.59 -12.15 -8.39
C PRO A 529 -20.23 -12.60 -7.88
N LEU A 530 -19.14 -12.40 -8.64
CA LEU A 530 -17.81 -12.84 -8.24
C LEU A 530 -16.99 -11.68 -7.66
N MET A 531 -16.24 -11.96 -6.61
CA MET A 531 -15.30 -10.99 -6.02
C MET A 531 -13.94 -11.10 -6.66
N LEU A 532 -13.42 -9.98 -7.19
CA LEU A 532 -12.09 -9.90 -7.76
C LEU A 532 -11.09 -9.42 -6.70
N ILE A 533 -10.04 -10.19 -6.48
CA ILE A 533 -8.87 -9.74 -5.74
C ILE A 533 -7.66 -9.52 -6.67
N THR A 534 -6.87 -8.49 -6.36
CA THR A 534 -5.74 -8.05 -7.21
C THR A 534 -4.41 -8.14 -6.47
N PRO A 535 -3.92 -9.35 -6.16
CA PRO A 535 -2.73 -9.52 -5.35
C PRO A 535 -1.43 -9.19 -6.09
N HIS A 536 -0.34 -9.05 -5.31
CA HIS A 536 1.01 -8.92 -5.86
C HIS A 536 1.46 -10.16 -6.64
N GLU A 537 2.17 -9.92 -7.74
CA GLU A 537 2.93 -10.95 -8.43
C GLU A 537 4.32 -11.13 -7.78
N ARG A 538 4.82 -12.37 -7.78
CA ARG A 538 6.11 -12.71 -7.15
C ARG A 538 7.31 -12.06 -7.84
N TYR A 539 7.29 -11.96 -9.14
CA TYR A 539 8.42 -11.55 -9.98
C TYR A 539 8.32 -10.11 -10.49
N ARG A 540 7.27 -9.38 -10.10
CA ARG A 540 7.12 -7.94 -10.33
C ARG A 540 7.07 -7.19 -9.00
N THR A 541 7.52 -5.94 -9.02
CA THR A 541 7.32 -5.02 -7.90
C THR A 541 6.34 -3.94 -8.38
N HIS A 542 5.05 -4.14 -8.09
CA HIS A 542 3.95 -3.41 -8.74
C HIS A 542 4.10 -3.50 -10.27
N SER A 543 4.21 -2.36 -11.00
CA SER A 543 4.40 -2.34 -12.45
C SER A 543 5.87 -2.41 -12.89
N GLN A 544 6.84 -2.47 -11.97
CA GLN A 544 8.25 -2.61 -12.32
C GLN A 544 8.55 -4.05 -12.77
N PHE A 545 9.42 -4.17 -13.76
CA PHE A 545 9.92 -5.42 -14.34
C PHE A 545 8.94 -6.13 -15.30
N ASP A 546 7.75 -5.58 -15.56
CA ASP A 546 6.84 -6.19 -16.56
C ASP A 546 7.39 -6.09 -18.01
N ASN A 547 8.23 -5.10 -18.27
CA ASN A 547 8.94 -4.96 -19.56
C ASN A 547 10.16 -5.90 -19.68
N LEU A 548 10.61 -6.55 -18.60
CA LEU A 548 11.76 -7.46 -18.66
C LEU A 548 11.32 -8.87 -19.09
N PRO A 549 11.82 -9.38 -20.24
CA PRO A 549 11.34 -10.66 -20.82
C PRO A 549 11.53 -11.85 -19.89
N VAL A 550 12.61 -11.88 -19.09
CA VAL A 550 12.88 -12.95 -18.13
C VAL A 550 11.83 -13.02 -17.03
N PHE A 551 11.45 -11.87 -16.45
CA PHE A 551 10.45 -11.83 -15.40
C PHE A 551 9.04 -12.03 -15.95
N ARG A 552 8.72 -11.47 -17.12
CA ARG A 552 7.44 -11.69 -17.79
C ARG A 552 7.12 -13.17 -17.99
N ARG A 553 8.11 -13.98 -18.38
CA ARG A 553 7.94 -15.44 -18.54
C ARG A 553 7.70 -16.19 -17.23
N LEU A 554 8.09 -15.61 -16.11
CA LEU A 554 7.93 -16.21 -14.76
C LEU A 554 6.66 -15.76 -14.08
N CYS A 555 6.05 -14.67 -14.54
CA CYS A 555 4.83 -14.12 -13.95
C CYS A 555 3.60 -14.95 -14.28
N PHE A 556 2.69 -15.05 -13.33
CA PHE A 556 1.39 -15.65 -13.52
C PHE A 556 0.36 -14.59 -13.90
N ASP A 557 0.11 -14.46 -15.21
CA ASP A 557 -0.78 -13.44 -15.78
C ASP A 557 -2.16 -13.98 -16.21
N LYS A 558 -2.58 -15.12 -15.63
CA LYS A 558 -3.92 -15.69 -15.81
C LYS A 558 -4.83 -15.32 -14.64
N MET A 559 -6.12 -15.34 -14.86
CA MET A 559 -7.12 -15.24 -13.79
C MET A 559 -7.32 -16.60 -13.15
N MET A 560 -7.12 -16.71 -11.85
CA MET A 560 -7.44 -17.92 -11.10
C MET A 560 -8.93 -17.95 -10.78
N MET A 561 -9.59 -19.09 -11.00
CA MET A 561 -11.01 -19.31 -10.75
C MET A 561 -11.25 -20.69 -10.13
N HIS A 562 -12.21 -20.79 -9.21
CA HIS A 562 -12.59 -22.07 -8.61
C HIS A 562 -13.29 -22.98 -9.64
N PRO A 563 -13.08 -24.34 -9.61
CA PRO A 563 -13.66 -25.25 -10.59
C PRO A 563 -15.19 -25.17 -10.69
N GLU A 564 -15.91 -25.03 -9.57
CA GLU A 564 -17.37 -24.93 -9.57
C GLU A 564 -17.87 -23.63 -10.21
N ASP A 565 -17.16 -22.52 -10.00
CA ASP A 565 -17.48 -21.22 -10.60
C ASP A 565 -17.22 -21.25 -12.11
N ALA A 566 -16.16 -21.92 -12.55
CA ALA A 566 -15.86 -22.13 -13.96
C ALA A 566 -16.89 -23.02 -14.65
N LEU A 567 -17.20 -24.16 -14.04
CA LEU A 567 -18.17 -25.12 -14.56
C LEU A 567 -19.57 -24.49 -14.76
N SER A 568 -20.03 -23.70 -13.78
CA SER A 568 -21.34 -23.03 -13.84
C SER A 568 -21.46 -22.00 -14.97
N ARG A 569 -20.32 -21.58 -15.56
CA ARG A 569 -20.19 -20.61 -16.64
C ARG A 569 -19.75 -21.23 -17.97
N GLY A 570 -19.55 -22.55 -18.01
CA GLY A 570 -19.04 -23.25 -19.20
C GLY A 570 -17.62 -22.88 -19.57
N ILE A 571 -16.78 -22.53 -18.58
CA ILE A 571 -15.38 -22.09 -18.76
C ILE A 571 -14.45 -23.26 -18.47
N GLY A 572 -13.53 -23.54 -19.41
CA GLY A 572 -12.47 -24.54 -19.30
C GLY A 572 -11.11 -23.96 -18.91
N GLU A 573 -10.15 -24.84 -18.58
CA GLU A 573 -8.76 -24.48 -18.31
C GLU A 573 -8.12 -23.82 -19.56
N GLY A 574 -7.56 -22.62 -19.39
CA GLY A 574 -6.89 -21.89 -20.45
C GLY A 574 -7.81 -21.08 -21.37
N ASP A 575 -9.14 -21.17 -21.19
CA ASP A 575 -10.07 -20.39 -21.99
C ASP A 575 -9.82 -18.88 -21.84
N LYS A 576 -10.04 -18.17 -22.96
CA LYS A 576 -10.11 -16.72 -22.97
C LYS A 576 -11.51 -16.28 -22.50
N VAL A 577 -11.55 -15.38 -21.55
CA VAL A 577 -12.80 -14.86 -20.95
C VAL A 577 -12.84 -13.34 -21.02
N VAL A 578 -14.05 -12.80 -21.03
CA VAL A 578 -14.31 -11.39 -20.76
C VAL A 578 -14.63 -11.25 -19.28
N VAL A 579 -13.87 -10.39 -18.61
CA VAL A 579 -14.09 -9.99 -17.22
C VAL A 579 -14.67 -8.59 -17.22
N LYS A 580 -15.81 -8.40 -16.60
CA LYS A 580 -16.54 -7.12 -16.58
C LYS A 580 -16.84 -6.71 -15.15
N SER A 581 -16.59 -5.44 -14.84
CA SER A 581 -17.03 -4.73 -13.62
C SER A 581 -17.95 -3.58 -13.99
N GLU A 582 -18.43 -2.83 -13.00
CA GLU A 582 -19.22 -1.61 -13.23
C GLU A 582 -18.44 -0.50 -13.99
N VAL A 583 -17.10 -0.50 -13.91
CA VAL A 583 -16.25 0.58 -14.47
C VAL A 583 -15.54 0.21 -15.77
N GLY A 584 -15.47 -1.08 -16.10
CA GLY A 584 -14.78 -1.48 -17.33
C GLY A 584 -14.81 -2.98 -17.60
N SER A 585 -14.12 -3.35 -18.69
CA SER A 585 -14.00 -4.75 -19.11
C SER A 585 -12.62 -5.02 -19.70
N MET A 586 -12.18 -6.27 -19.59
CA MET A 586 -10.95 -6.75 -20.19
C MET A 586 -11.02 -8.23 -20.53
N VAL A 587 -10.08 -8.70 -21.35
CA VAL A 587 -9.92 -10.12 -21.62
C VAL A 587 -8.72 -10.70 -20.83
N MET A 588 -8.90 -11.94 -20.35
CA MET A 588 -7.87 -12.71 -19.67
C MET A 588 -7.97 -14.19 -20.03
N GLN A 589 -6.90 -14.96 -19.84
CA GLN A 589 -6.94 -16.42 -19.81
C GLN A 589 -7.26 -16.89 -18.38
N VAL A 590 -8.02 -17.98 -18.27
CA VAL A 590 -8.36 -18.60 -16.98
C VAL A 590 -7.36 -19.69 -16.62
N ALA A 591 -7.10 -19.83 -15.31
CA ALA A 591 -6.49 -20.99 -14.70
C ALA A 591 -7.44 -21.52 -13.62
N ILE A 592 -7.90 -22.75 -13.78
CA ILE A 592 -8.84 -23.39 -12.85
C ILE A 592 -8.06 -24.00 -11.69
N SER A 593 -8.44 -23.69 -10.45
CA SER A 593 -7.71 -24.16 -9.27
C SER A 593 -8.59 -24.26 -8.02
N ASN A 594 -8.37 -25.32 -7.23
CA ASN A 594 -8.92 -25.45 -5.87
C ASN A 594 -8.13 -24.62 -4.83
N ASP A 595 -7.12 -23.90 -5.24
CA ASP A 595 -6.32 -23.01 -4.36
C ASP A 595 -6.93 -21.60 -4.20
N ILE A 596 -8.22 -21.45 -4.53
CA ILE A 596 -8.99 -20.21 -4.36
C ILE A 596 -10.38 -20.53 -3.81
N ALA A 597 -10.93 -19.66 -2.98
CA ALA A 597 -12.27 -19.79 -2.45
C ALA A 597 -13.32 -19.69 -3.57
N ARG A 598 -14.43 -20.40 -3.43
CA ARG A 598 -15.59 -20.28 -4.32
C ARG A 598 -16.18 -18.87 -4.27
N GLY A 599 -16.65 -18.37 -5.41
CA GLY A 599 -17.16 -17.00 -5.55
C GLY A 599 -16.09 -15.93 -5.65
N VAL A 600 -14.81 -16.34 -5.72
CA VAL A 600 -13.66 -15.43 -5.79
C VAL A 600 -12.86 -15.69 -7.06
N VAL A 601 -12.44 -14.62 -7.73
CA VAL A 601 -11.46 -14.68 -8.82
C VAL A 601 -10.24 -13.82 -8.47
N SER A 602 -9.06 -14.23 -8.94
CA SER A 602 -7.82 -13.57 -8.62
C SER A 602 -7.02 -13.25 -9.89
N ALA A 603 -6.72 -11.97 -10.10
CA ALA A 603 -5.87 -11.49 -11.19
C ALA A 603 -4.75 -10.61 -10.63
N ASN A 604 -3.50 -10.97 -10.91
CA ASN A 604 -2.35 -10.27 -10.34
C ASN A 604 -2.21 -8.84 -10.89
N GLN A 605 -1.90 -7.88 -9.99
CA GLN A 605 -1.61 -6.50 -10.38
C GLN A 605 -0.22 -6.36 -11.03
N GLY A 606 -0.01 -5.22 -11.70
CA GLY A 606 1.32 -4.76 -12.14
C GLY A 606 1.66 -5.07 -13.58
N THR A 607 0.83 -5.80 -14.30
CA THR A 607 0.97 -5.97 -15.74
C THR A 607 0.71 -4.64 -16.46
N TRP A 608 1.52 -4.32 -17.45
CA TRP A 608 1.32 -3.10 -18.25
C TRP A 608 0.09 -3.23 -19.15
N PRO A 609 -0.64 -2.14 -19.38
CA PRO A 609 -1.80 -2.13 -20.28
C PRO A 609 -1.44 -2.57 -21.68
N ARG A 610 -2.31 -3.36 -22.29
CA ARG A 610 -2.22 -3.85 -23.67
C ARG A 610 -3.61 -3.86 -24.28
N VAL A 611 -3.66 -4.04 -25.57
CA VAL A 611 -4.86 -4.38 -26.32
C VAL A 611 -4.67 -5.80 -26.84
N ASP A 612 -5.62 -6.66 -26.61
CA ASP A 612 -5.62 -8.02 -27.15
C ASP A 612 -5.87 -7.94 -28.66
N ALA A 613 -4.95 -8.53 -29.44
CA ALA A 613 -4.97 -8.39 -30.89
C ALA A 613 -6.15 -9.06 -31.57
N GLU A 614 -6.75 -10.06 -30.93
CA GLU A 614 -7.85 -10.84 -31.49
C GLU A 614 -9.22 -10.22 -31.13
N SER A 615 -9.41 -9.81 -29.89
CA SER A 615 -10.66 -9.22 -29.41
C SER A 615 -10.74 -7.70 -29.54
N GLY A 616 -9.62 -7.01 -29.69
CA GLY A 616 -9.55 -5.55 -29.63
C GLY A 616 -9.83 -4.97 -28.23
N LEU A 617 -10.07 -5.78 -27.23
CA LEU A 617 -10.38 -5.37 -25.86
C LEU A 617 -9.12 -5.11 -25.02
N PRO A 618 -9.23 -4.31 -23.94
CA PRO A 618 -8.16 -4.14 -22.97
C PRO A 618 -7.68 -5.49 -22.44
N ALA A 619 -6.37 -5.59 -22.21
CA ALA A 619 -5.70 -6.72 -21.59
C ALA A 619 -4.54 -6.24 -20.70
N GLY A 620 -4.02 -7.13 -19.86
CA GLY A 620 -2.89 -6.84 -19.00
C GLY A 620 -3.31 -6.17 -17.69
N ASN A 621 -3.47 -4.87 -17.66
CA ASN A 621 -3.67 -4.12 -16.44
C ASN A 621 -5.08 -4.30 -15.85
N VAL A 622 -5.17 -4.98 -14.71
CA VAL A 622 -6.43 -5.26 -13.98
C VAL A 622 -7.13 -3.99 -13.46
N ASN A 623 -6.45 -2.86 -13.40
CA ASN A 623 -7.03 -1.59 -12.95
C ASN A 623 -8.07 -0.99 -13.91
N VAL A 624 -8.26 -1.58 -15.08
CA VAL A 624 -9.45 -1.31 -15.92
C VAL A 624 -10.75 -1.69 -15.22
N LEU A 625 -10.68 -2.62 -14.25
CA LEU A 625 -11.82 -3.17 -13.53
C LEU A 625 -12.03 -2.55 -12.15
N THR A 626 -11.05 -1.81 -11.62
CA THR A 626 -11.10 -1.23 -10.27
C THR A 626 -11.64 0.20 -10.30
N SER A 627 -12.36 0.61 -9.25
CA SER A 627 -12.94 1.95 -9.12
C SER A 627 -12.05 2.88 -8.29
N THR A 628 -12.17 4.21 -8.47
CA THR A 628 -11.60 5.22 -7.57
C THR A 628 -12.50 5.52 -6.37
N GLU A 629 -13.62 4.84 -6.20
CA GLU A 629 -14.43 4.99 -4.99
C GLU A 629 -13.64 4.54 -3.76
N PRO A 630 -13.52 5.39 -2.73
CA PRO A 630 -12.73 5.07 -1.54
C PRO A 630 -13.51 4.28 -0.50
N THR A 631 -12.82 3.67 0.46
CA THR A 631 -13.40 3.34 1.76
C THR A 631 -13.50 4.60 2.62
N LEU A 632 -14.41 4.64 3.57
CA LEU A 632 -14.68 5.81 4.42
C LEU A 632 -14.54 5.45 5.91
N PRO A 633 -14.09 6.40 6.75
CA PRO A 633 -13.85 7.83 6.46
C PRO A 633 -12.44 8.14 5.94
N SER A 634 -11.52 7.19 5.90
CA SER A 634 -10.11 7.40 5.56
C SER A 634 -9.87 7.92 4.13
N ARG A 635 -10.81 7.70 3.21
CA ARG A 635 -10.66 7.87 1.77
C ARG A 635 -9.53 7.00 1.17
N GLY A 636 -9.27 5.86 1.81
CA GLY A 636 -8.30 4.86 1.38
C GLY A 636 -8.81 4.01 0.21
N SER A 637 -7.91 3.19 -0.33
CA SER A 637 -8.25 2.32 -1.47
C SER A 637 -9.11 1.12 -1.03
N ARG A 638 -10.06 0.71 -1.89
CA ARG A 638 -10.87 -0.51 -1.71
C ARG A 638 -10.72 -1.50 -2.87
N THR A 639 -9.51 -1.67 -3.36
CA THR A 639 -9.19 -2.51 -4.52
C THR A 639 -9.46 -4.01 -4.35
N HIS A 640 -9.83 -4.46 -3.15
CA HIS A 640 -10.27 -5.83 -2.87
C HIS A 640 -11.77 -5.92 -2.56
N SER A 641 -12.55 -4.86 -2.84
CA SER A 641 -14.01 -4.86 -2.88
C SER A 641 -14.49 -4.56 -4.30
N VAL A 642 -14.01 -5.34 -5.27
CA VAL A 642 -14.38 -5.23 -6.68
C VAL A 642 -15.21 -6.47 -7.04
N PHE A 643 -16.38 -6.23 -7.64
CA PHE A 643 -17.26 -7.29 -8.10
C PHE A 643 -17.23 -7.38 -9.61
N VAL A 644 -17.26 -8.61 -10.13
CA VAL A 644 -17.13 -8.86 -11.56
C VAL A 644 -18.08 -9.98 -12.02
N GLU A 645 -18.45 -9.92 -13.30
CA GLU A 645 -18.94 -11.06 -14.04
C GLU A 645 -17.84 -11.58 -14.97
N VAL A 646 -17.79 -12.89 -15.17
CA VAL A 646 -16.83 -13.57 -16.03
C VAL A 646 -17.59 -14.45 -17.00
N SER A 647 -17.46 -14.21 -18.29
CA SER A 647 -18.08 -14.98 -19.36
C SER A 647 -17.06 -15.46 -20.38
N PRO A 648 -17.31 -16.59 -21.07
CA PRO A 648 -16.45 -17.00 -22.20
C PRO A 648 -16.35 -15.89 -23.22
N TRP A 649 -15.13 -15.65 -23.74
CA TRP A 649 -14.98 -14.83 -24.91
C TRP A 649 -15.26 -15.67 -26.15
N LEU A 650 -16.20 -15.24 -26.97
CA LEU A 650 -16.55 -15.89 -28.24
C LEU A 650 -16.07 -14.97 -29.38
N PRO A 651 -15.30 -15.47 -30.35
CA PRO A 651 -15.00 -14.70 -31.55
C PRO A 651 -16.29 -14.44 -32.32
N ASP A 652 -16.41 -13.23 -32.89
CA ASP A 652 -17.53 -12.85 -33.76
C ASP A 652 -17.60 -13.71 -35.03
#